data_75063279dc352bfdf1c80a314ea73426
#
_entry.id   75063279dc352bfdf1c80a314ea73426
#
_cell.length_a   1.000
_cell.length_b   1.000
_cell.length_c   1.000
_cell.angle_alpha   90.00
_cell.angle_beta   90.00
_cell.angle_gamma   90.00
#
_symmetry.space_group_name_H-M   'P 1'
#
loop_
_entity.id
_entity.type
_entity.pdbx_description
1 polymer ?
#
loop_
_entity_poly.entity_id
_entity_poly.type
_entity_poly.pdbx_seq_one_letter_code
_entity_poly.pdbx_strand_id
1 'polypeptide(L)'
;MINHRIRTAALLIMTLVVLVMTIFPVTAEDRTVSGNKEETASGFGAYSDIREDQTGKWEYGLLDDGTAVITGFHADSDTLSIPDEVDGYPVTVVARIPQGKIDYSAIRRIKKLTLPKGLKAIEQQAFEFCNGLTQIKLPAGLTSIGYAAFRDCQNLKSINIPEQVSRIGEAAFSGCSRLSAPKLPDGLEAIDRQAFYNCRSMRILSFPSSLREIGDQAFAYCSVTKIALNENLASIGEKAFFANDLKEIVLPAGIGSVNNGAFHQNGNKSLKAVTVNNPQTVFGRGVFGYDDGWTTYYKAHRKELDAGQEADFDKDNPDNWFDYYADKEDFGQTTLTFTCYPGSTADRLYQYHVGKNYLQGNADNVITAPADRILRAGLYQNDDRVYELVIPEGVEEIENRAFAGLSTLNKITFPSTLKRIGAHAFEQCIGLKEISLPAKGMTEIGEAAFKGCSELARINIPEGITEIADSTFEGCKNLSAVTLPKNGLVRIGDSAFADCAALTVLKLGHGLEAIGEKAFAASGVKEMKIPDTVISLGKRAFYRSGLRSLTLPGGVEEVPEALCEFSTELGSLTLSKGIRKIGRRAFAQCHLRNLTLPDGLESIGEEAFAFNTEGVLSFYKTYLGKKAMTNLGSVKFPASLKEIGKGAFAGCDNLASVSFAKDTQLKEIGDYAFTVCLRLKKLALPDSLQTIGEGAFSDCRTMTALTVPDSVTEIGAELLKNHSSKLKITCAKDSTMQSYLESNYPKVSIVQPKK
;
A
#
# COMPACT_ATOMS: atom_id res chain seq x y z
N MET A 1 -47.60 12.44 -18.30
CA MET A 1 -46.73 11.45 -19.01
C MET A 1 -45.25 11.79 -18.98
N ILE A 2 -44.86 13.02 -18.73
CA ILE A 2 -43.43 13.46 -18.65
C ILE A 2 -42.75 13.01 -17.34
N ASN A 3 -43.47 13.04 -16.21
CA ASN A 3 -42.92 12.66 -14.90
C ASN A 3 -42.63 11.15 -14.72
N HIS A 4 -43.23 10.29 -15.54
CA HIS A 4 -42.98 8.84 -15.45
C HIS A 4 -41.72 8.43 -16.23
N ARG A 5 -41.38 9.14 -17.29
CA ARG A 5 -40.17 8.88 -18.09
C ARG A 5 -38.89 9.36 -17.38
N ILE A 6 -38.97 10.43 -16.60
CA ILE A 6 -37.84 10.98 -15.83
C ILE A 6 -37.50 10.05 -14.65
N ARG A 7 -38.52 9.46 -13.98
CA ARG A 7 -38.28 8.47 -12.91
C ARG A 7 -37.70 7.16 -13.43
N THR A 8 -38.12 6.73 -14.62
CA THR A 8 -37.61 5.49 -15.24
C THR A 8 -36.16 5.68 -15.76
N ALA A 9 -35.84 6.87 -16.28
CA ALA A 9 -34.48 7.20 -16.71
C ALA A 9 -33.51 7.33 -15.50
N ALA A 10 -33.95 7.96 -14.42
CA ALA A 10 -33.16 8.04 -13.18
C ALA A 10 -32.93 6.66 -12.54
N LEU A 11 -33.92 5.75 -12.63
CA LEU A 11 -33.78 4.38 -12.11
C LEU A 11 -32.86 3.53 -13.05
N LEU A 12 -32.88 3.78 -14.36
CA LEU A 12 -32.00 3.11 -15.32
C LEU A 12 -30.54 3.60 -15.18
N ILE A 13 -30.33 4.89 -14.94
CA ILE A 13 -29.02 5.48 -14.72
C ILE A 13 -28.46 4.99 -13.36
N MET A 14 -29.28 4.91 -12.30
CA MET A 14 -28.87 4.31 -11.03
C MET A 14 -28.51 2.81 -11.16
N THR A 15 -29.23 2.06 -11.99
CA THR A 15 -28.88 0.65 -12.28
C THR A 15 -27.64 0.53 -13.17
N LEU A 16 -27.39 1.47 -14.07
CA LEU A 16 -26.17 1.48 -14.89
C LEU A 16 -24.94 1.88 -14.09
N VAL A 17 -25.05 2.85 -13.18
CA VAL A 17 -23.95 3.24 -12.28
C VAL A 17 -23.60 2.11 -11.31
N VAL A 18 -24.59 1.37 -10.80
CA VAL A 18 -24.34 0.16 -10.01
C VAL A 18 -23.73 -0.97 -10.86
N LEU A 19 -24.11 -1.07 -12.15
CA LEU A 19 -23.57 -2.08 -13.06
C LEU A 19 -22.16 -1.73 -13.55
N VAL A 20 -21.83 -0.46 -13.74
CA VAL A 20 -20.50 0.00 -14.15
C VAL A 20 -19.50 -0.13 -12.97
N MET A 21 -19.93 0.09 -11.74
CA MET A 21 -19.08 -0.18 -10.55
C MET A 21 -18.86 -1.69 -10.31
N THR A 22 -19.62 -2.59 -10.97
CA THR A 22 -19.41 -4.04 -10.90
C THR A 22 -18.57 -4.60 -12.05
N ILE A 23 -18.26 -3.80 -13.10
CA ILE A 23 -17.59 -4.27 -14.34
C ILE A 23 -16.14 -3.76 -14.45
N PHE A 24 -15.75 -2.71 -13.74
CA PHE A 24 -14.35 -2.29 -13.63
C PHE A 24 -13.82 -2.66 -12.26
N PRO A 25 -13.06 -3.75 -12.12
CA PRO A 25 -12.24 -3.91 -10.94
C PRO A 25 -11.21 -2.78 -10.98
N VAL A 26 -11.24 -1.91 -9.97
CA VAL A 26 -10.03 -1.18 -9.59
C VAL A 26 -8.95 -2.24 -9.47
N THR A 27 -7.98 -2.17 -10.33
CA THR A 27 -6.82 -3.06 -10.30
C THR A 27 -6.05 -2.81 -9.00
N ALA A 28 -6.53 -3.44 -7.93
CA ALA A 28 -5.65 -3.80 -6.84
C ALA A 28 -4.66 -4.79 -7.45
N GLU A 29 -3.39 -4.43 -7.50
CA GLU A 29 -2.33 -5.31 -7.97
C GLU A 29 -2.50 -6.67 -7.30
N ASP A 30 -2.65 -7.70 -8.12
CA ASP A 30 -2.73 -9.10 -7.73
C ASP A 30 -1.54 -9.45 -6.85
N ARG A 31 -1.76 -9.54 -5.56
CA ARG A 31 -0.84 -10.24 -4.66
C ARG A 31 -1.28 -11.70 -4.65
N THR A 32 -0.72 -12.47 -5.56
CA THR A 32 -0.83 -13.94 -5.51
C THR A 32 -0.15 -14.43 -4.23
N VAL A 33 -0.92 -15.08 -3.40
CA VAL A 33 -0.48 -15.72 -2.17
C VAL A 33 0.26 -17.00 -2.53
N SER A 34 1.54 -17.06 -2.25
CA SER A 34 2.31 -18.30 -2.13
C SER A 34 3.00 -18.29 -0.76
N GLY A 35 2.87 -19.38 -0.04
CA GLY A 35 3.38 -19.75 1.27
C GLY A 35 4.51 -18.98 1.92
N ASN A 36 4.30 -17.71 2.25
CA ASN A 36 5.24 -16.86 2.98
C ASN A 36 4.54 -16.17 4.15
N LYS A 37 5.28 -15.84 5.19
CA LYS A 37 4.79 -15.04 6.31
C LYS A 37 4.14 -13.77 5.76
N GLU A 38 2.81 -13.65 5.87
CA GLU A 38 2.09 -12.40 5.64
C GLU A 38 2.07 -11.60 6.96
N GLU A 39 2.64 -10.39 6.95
CA GLU A 39 2.48 -9.47 8.08
C GLU A 39 1.03 -9.04 8.15
N THR A 40 0.43 -9.17 9.34
CA THR A 40 -0.91 -8.68 9.58
C THR A 40 -0.89 -7.15 9.65
N ALA A 41 -1.86 -6.49 9.00
CA ALA A 41 -1.97 -5.03 9.03
C ALA A 41 -2.22 -4.45 10.44
N SER A 42 -2.56 -5.30 11.41
CA SER A 42 -2.81 -4.96 12.81
C SER A 42 -1.59 -5.07 13.72
N GLY A 43 -0.42 -5.46 13.20
CA GLY A 43 0.80 -5.61 14.00
C GLY A 43 0.84 -6.91 14.83
N PHE A 44 -0.02 -7.90 14.57
CA PHE A 44 0.01 -9.20 15.25
C PHE A 44 1.09 -10.17 14.74
N GLY A 45 2.00 -9.70 13.88
CA GLY A 45 3.12 -10.49 13.33
C GLY A 45 2.80 -11.15 11.99
N ALA A 46 3.83 -11.76 11.40
CA ALA A 46 3.67 -12.51 10.17
C ALA A 46 3.28 -13.96 10.49
N TYR A 47 2.44 -14.58 9.67
CA TYR A 47 2.11 -15.98 9.79
C TYR A 47 2.70 -16.79 8.63
N SER A 48 3.03 -18.06 8.89
CA SER A 48 3.62 -18.98 7.90
C SER A 48 2.82 -20.26 7.83
N ASP A 49 3.10 -21.04 6.80
CA ASP A 49 2.63 -22.42 6.64
C ASP A 49 1.10 -22.55 6.74
N ILE A 50 0.39 -21.91 5.81
CA ILE A 50 -1.07 -22.07 5.71
C ILE A 50 -1.37 -23.55 5.46
N ARG A 51 -2.18 -24.13 6.33
CA ARG A 51 -2.59 -25.53 6.30
C ARG A 51 -4.11 -25.67 6.54
N GLU A 52 -4.67 -26.78 6.10
CA GLU A 52 -6.02 -27.17 6.47
C GLU A 52 -6.02 -27.83 7.85
N ASP A 53 -7.09 -27.59 8.63
CA ASP A 53 -7.33 -28.30 9.88
C ASP A 53 -7.73 -29.76 9.63
N GLN A 54 -7.70 -30.59 10.69
CA GLN A 54 -8.02 -32.01 10.60
C GLN A 54 -9.46 -32.28 10.10
N THR A 55 -10.33 -31.30 10.11
CA THR A 55 -11.72 -31.42 9.62
C THR A 55 -11.87 -31.04 8.16
N GLY A 56 -10.83 -30.42 7.53
CA GLY A 56 -10.89 -29.87 6.19
C GLY A 56 -11.81 -28.64 6.05
N LYS A 57 -12.20 -28.03 7.18
CA LYS A 57 -13.13 -26.92 7.19
C LYS A 57 -12.46 -25.55 7.27
N TRP A 58 -11.27 -25.49 7.90
CA TRP A 58 -10.56 -24.25 8.18
C TRP A 58 -9.17 -24.27 7.54
N GLU A 59 -8.81 -23.20 6.86
CA GLU A 59 -7.43 -22.91 6.54
C GLU A 59 -6.88 -21.94 7.59
N TYR A 60 -5.70 -22.22 8.13
CA TYR A 60 -5.07 -21.39 9.15
C TYR A 60 -3.54 -21.35 9.04
N GLY A 61 -2.96 -20.25 9.49
CA GLY A 61 -1.52 -20.10 9.73
C GLY A 61 -1.23 -19.96 11.22
N LEU A 62 0.04 -20.08 11.61
CA LEU A 62 0.47 -19.85 12.99
C LEU A 62 1.21 -18.54 13.13
N LEU A 63 0.91 -17.81 14.19
CA LEU A 63 1.63 -16.62 14.62
C LEU A 63 2.83 -17.01 15.49
N ASP A 64 3.80 -16.10 15.60
CA ASP A 64 5.02 -16.32 16.40
C ASP A 64 4.73 -16.52 17.90
N ASP A 65 3.57 -16.08 18.40
CA ASP A 65 3.11 -16.29 19.78
C ASP A 65 2.44 -17.66 20.02
N GLY A 66 2.38 -18.49 19.02
CA GLY A 66 1.78 -19.84 19.09
C GLY A 66 0.26 -19.86 18.95
N THR A 67 -0.36 -18.75 18.53
CA THR A 67 -1.81 -18.70 18.22
C THR A 67 -2.09 -18.84 16.73
N ALA A 68 -3.34 -19.09 16.37
CA ALA A 68 -3.76 -19.32 14.99
C ALA A 68 -4.44 -18.08 14.36
N VAL A 69 -4.15 -17.90 13.06
CA VAL A 69 -4.84 -16.98 12.16
C VAL A 69 -5.70 -17.80 11.22
N ILE A 70 -7.02 -17.59 11.21
CA ILE A 70 -7.89 -18.16 10.18
C ILE A 70 -7.70 -17.40 8.87
N THR A 71 -7.31 -18.10 7.82
CA THR A 71 -7.05 -17.55 6.48
C THR A 71 -8.04 -18.04 5.44
N GLY A 72 -8.86 -19.05 5.77
CA GLY A 72 -9.87 -19.58 4.87
C GLY A 72 -10.88 -20.47 5.58
N PHE A 73 -12.04 -20.68 4.94
CA PHE A 73 -13.07 -21.59 5.41
C PHE A 73 -13.94 -22.12 4.27
N HIS A 74 -14.48 -23.32 4.47
CA HIS A 74 -15.50 -23.90 3.60
C HIS A 74 -16.90 -23.66 4.22
N ALA A 75 -17.72 -22.82 3.56
CA ALA A 75 -19.06 -22.47 4.04
C ALA A 75 -20.13 -23.32 3.35
N ASP A 76 -20.62 -24.36 4.04
CA ASP A 76 -21.68 -25.24 3.54
C ASP A 76 -23.09 -24.76 3.89
N SER A 77 -23.19 -23.73 4.73
CA SER A 77 -24.47 -23.24 5.27
C SER A 77 -24.50 -21.71 5.39
N ASP A 78 -25.65 -21.16 5.74
CA ASP A 78 -25.83 -19.74 6.05
C ASP A 78 -25.36 -19.35 7.47
N THR A 79 -24.75 -20.29 8.20
CA THR A 79 -24.16 -20.07 9.52
C THR A 79 -22.69 -20.42 9.52
N LEU A 80 -21.86 -19.45 9.89
CA LEU A 80 -20.43 -19.63 10.08
C LEU A 80 -20.09 -19.46 11.55
N SER A 81 -19.49 -20.49 12.14
CA SER A 81 -19.02 -20.46 13.53
C SER A 81 -17.53 -20.76 13.55
N ILE A 82 -16.72 -19.71 13.70
CA ILE A 82 -15.27 -19.83 13.81
C ILE A 82 -14.96 -20.37 15.21
N PRO A 83 -14.18 -21.48 15.33
CA PRO A 83 -13.92 -22.11 16.61
C PRO A 83 -12.98 -21.27 17.48
N ASP A 84 -13.02 -21.50 18.80
CA ASP A 84 -12.09 -20.87 19.75
C ASP A 84 -10.64 -21.37 19.55
N GLU A 85 -10.48 -22.60 19.01
CA GLU A 85 -9.21 -23.27 18.73
C GLU A 85 -9.29 -24.06 17.41
N VAL A 86 -8.18 -24.16 16.70
CA VAL A 86 -8.00 -24.99 15.50
C VAL A 86 -6.76 -25.86 15.67
N ASP A 87 -6.92 -27.20 15.57
CA ASP A 87 -5.87 -28.18 15.82
C ASP A 87 -5.09 -27.97 17.14
N GLY A 88 -5.80 -27.46 18.19
CA GLY A 88 -5.22 -27.18 19.50
C GLY A 88 -4.55 -25.80 19.61
N TYR A 89 -4.58 -24.96 18.59
CA TYR A 89 -4.07 -23.60 18.61
C TYR A 89 -5.20 -22.60 18.82
N PRO A 90 -5.13 -21.71 19.84
CA PRO A 90 -6.12 -20.66 20.06
C PRO A 90 -6.26 -19.73 18.86
N VAL A 91 -7.47 -19.48 18.38
CA VAL A 91 -7.71 -18.55 17.26
C VAL A 91 -7.80 -17.13 17.78
N THR A 92 -6.83 -16.30 17.41
CA THR A 92 -6.72 -14.89 17.83
C THR A 92 -6.90 -13.89 16.71
N VAL A 93 -6.74 -14.31 15.46
CA VAL A 93 -6.86 -13.44 14.28
C VAL A 93 -7.73 -14.11 13.22
N VAL A 94 -8.54 -13.32 12.53
CA VAL A 94 -9.20 -13.73 11.27
C VAL A 94 -8.69 -12.83 10.17
N ALA A 95 -8.00 -13.43 9.21
CA ALA A 95 -7.40 -12.72 8.08
C ALA A 95 -8.30 -12.81 6.82
N ARG A 96 -7.86 -12.13 5.78
CA ARG A 96 -8.51 -12.15 4.46
C ARG A 96 -8.46 -13.55 3.86
N ILE A 97 -9.59 -14.01 3.35
CA ILE A 97 -9.62 -15.22 2.52
C ILE A 97 -8.99 -14.89 1.15
N PRO A 98 -7.99 -15.67 0.66
CA PRO A 98 -7.32 -15.41 -0.60
C PRO A 98 -8.29 -15.38 -1.80
N GLN A 99 -8.08 -14.42 -2.72
CA GLN A 99 -8.82 -14.37 -3.99
C GLN A 99 -8.53 -15.65 -4.79
N GLY A 100 -9.56 -16.22 -5.40
CA GLY A 100 -9.45 -17.49 -6.13
C GLY A 100 -9.89 -18.72 -5.34
N LYS A 101 -9.90 -18.65 -3.99
CA LYS A 101 -10.49 -19.67 -3.11
C LYS A 101 -11.88 -19.26 -2.57
N ILE A 102 -12.32 -18.05 -2.87
CA ILE A 102 -13.59 -17.49 -2.34
C ILE A 102 -14.75 -17.93 -3.22
N ASP A 103 -15.66 -18.74 -2.66
CA ASP A 103 -17.02 -18.77 -3.15
C ASP A 103 -17.81 -17.57 -2.63
N TYR A 104 -17.78 -16.48 -3.38
CA TYR A 104 -18.54 -15.27 -3.06
C TYR A 104 -20.04 -15.53 -2.86
N SER A 105 -20.58 -16.59 -3.47
CA SER A 105 -21.98 -16.99 -3.28
C SER A 105 -22.22 -17.53 -1.88
N ALA A 106 -21.26 -18.24 -1.32
CA ALA A 106 -21.28 -18.75 0.05
C ALA A 106 -21.17 -17.61 1.08
N ILE A 107 -20.20 -16.71 0.89
CA ILE A 107 -19.99 -15.55 1.78
C ILE A 107 -21.23 -14.65 1.84
N ARG A 108 -21.81 -14.34 0.70
CA ARG A 108 -23.04 -13.52 0.63
C ARG A 108 -24.24 -14.14 1.31
N ARG A 109 -24.27 -15.47 1.51
CA ARG A 109 -25.37 -16.19 2.18
C ARG A 109 -25.23 -16.25 3.69
N ILE A 110 -24.06 -15.96 4.27
CA ILE A 110 -23.83 -16.01 5.72
C ILE A 110 -24.80 -15.06 6.43
N LYS A 111 -25.74 -15.62 7.19
CA LYS A 111 -26.74 -14.90 8.00
C LYS A 111 -26.33 -14.79 9.46
N LYS A 112 -25.59 -15.78 9.95
CA LYS A 112 -25.13 -15.85 11.33
C LYS A 112 -23.63 -16.13 11.36
N LEU A 113 -22.89 -15.23 12.02
CA LEU A 113 -21.46 -15.34 12.24
C LEU A 113 -21.18 -15.36 13.74
N THR A 114 -20.46 -16.39 14.19
CA THR A 114 -19.97 -16.52 15.57
C THR A 114 -18.46 -16.44 15.54
N LEU A 115 -17.88 -15.57 16.34
CA LEU A 115 -16.44 -15.34 16.43
C LEU A 115 -15.84 -15.97 17.68
N PRO A 116 -14.55 -16.36 17.66
CA PRO A 116 -13.84 -16.90 18.82
C PRO A 116 -13.84 -15.90 19.98
N LYS A 117 -13.96 -16.41 21.20
CA LYS A 117 -13.93 -15.55 22.40
C LYS A 117 -12.58 -14.88 22.61
N GLY A 118 -11.50 -15.55 22.20
CA GLY A 118 -10.10 -15.09 22.29
C GLY A 118 -9.67 -14.16 21.16
N LEU A 119 -10.54 -13.83 20.20
CA LEU A 119 -10.19 -13.05 19.02
C LEU A 119 -9.67 -11.66 19.40
N LYS A 120 -8.52 -11.29 18.85
CA LYS A 120 -7.82 -10.01 19.05
C LYS A 120 -7.94 -9.09 17.84
N ALA A 121 -7.90 -9.66 16.62
CA ALA A 121 -7.95 -8.88 15.39
C ALA A 121 -8.86 -9.50 14.33
N ILE A 122 -9.53 -8.63 13.60
CA ILE A 122 -10.20 -8.93 12.35
C ILE A 122 -9.43 -8.13 11.28
N GLU A 123 -8.72 -8.84 10.41
CA GLU A 123 -7.83 -8.24 9.41
C GLU A 123 -8.57 -7.68 8.20
N GLN A 124 -7.80 -7.16 7.26
CA GLN A 124 -8.33 -6.56 6.05
C GLN A 124 -9.29 -7.52 5.31
N GLN A 125 -10.46 -7.01 4.95
CA GLN A 125 -11.46 -7.68 4.10
C GLN A 125 -11.95 -9.05 4.60
N ALA A 126 -11.75 -9.39 5.89
CA ALA A 126 -12.06 -10.72 6.44
C ALA A 126 -13.52 -11.14 6.26
N PHE A 127 -14.48 -10.21 6.37
CA PHE A 127 -15.90 -10.44 6.19
C PHE A 127 -16.54 -9.50 5.17
N GLU A 128 -15.77 -9.09 4.20
CA GLU A 128 -16.25 -8.25 3.10
C GLU A 128 -17.36 -8.97 2.31
N PHE A 129 -18.42 -8.24 1.92
CA PHE A 129 -19.58 -8.75 1.18
C PHE A 129 -20.46 -9.79 1.92
N CYS A 130 -20.39 -9.92 3.24
CA CYS A 130 -21.30 -10.76 4.01
C CYS A 130 -22.73 -10.20 4.02
N ASN A 131 -23.38 -10.21 2.84
CA ASN A 131 -24.68 -9.56 2.63
C ASN A 131 -25.85 -10.25 3.36
N GLY A 132 -25.71 -11.51 3.75
CA GLY A 132 -26.70 -12.21 4.57
C GLY A 132 -26.71 -11.76 6.04
N LEU A 133 -25.59 -11.19 6.52
CA LEU A 133 -25.38 -10.87 7.94
C LEU A 133 -26.24 -9.67 8.35
N THR A 134 -27.07 -9.85 9.38
CA THR A 134 -27.96 -8.80 9.87
C THR A 134 -27.51 -8.19 11.19
N GLN A 135 -26.75 -8.93 11.97
CA GLN A 135 -26.14 -8.50 13.23
C GLN A 135 -24.91 -9.35 13.53
N ILE A 136 -23.98 -8.79 14.26
CA ILE A 136 -22.81 -9.50 14.77
C ILE A 136 -22.45 -8.98 16.15
N LYS A 137 -21.97 -9.88 17.01
CA LYS A 137 -21.40 -9.55 18.31
C LYS A 137 -19.89 -9.79 18.27
N LEU A 138 -19.13 -8.71 18.35
CA LEU A 138 -17.67 -8.76 18.43
C LEU A 138 -17.24 -9.17 19.86
N PRO A 139 -16.18 -9.99 20.01
CA PRO A 139 -15.67 -10.39 21.31
C PRO A 139 -15.10 -9.19 22.09
N ALA A 140 -15.27 -9.21 23.41
CA ALA A 140 -14.84 -8.10 24.29
C ALA A 140 -13.32 -7.83 24.24
N GLY A 141 -12.53 -8.85 23.93
CA GLY A 141 -11.06 -8.74 23.83
C GLY A 141 -10.53 -8.28 22.47
N LEU A 142 -11.40 -7.96 21.50
CA LEU A 142 -11.00 -7.49 20.19
C LEU A 142 -10.37 -6.09 20.30
N THR A 143 -9.20 -5.92 19.72
CA THR A 143 -8.43 -4.65 19.75
C THR A 143 -8.33 -3.99 18.37
N SER A 144 -8.49 -4.75 17.28
CA SER A 144 -8.31 -4.25 15.92
C SER A 144 -9.40 -4.69 14.96
N ILE A 145 -9.89 -3.72 14.15
CA ILE A 145 -10.80 -3.93 13.03
C ILE A 145 -10.11 -3.30 11.81
N GLY A 146 -9.61 -4.16 10.91
CA GLY A 146 -8.75 -3.77 9.79
C GLY A 146 -9.48 -3.15 8.61
N TYR A 147 -8.71 -2.86 7.55
CA TYR A 147 -9.18 -2.30 6.29
C TYR A 147 -10.33 -3.12 5.70
N ALA A 148 -11.45 -2.47 5.39
CA ALA A 148 -12.61 -3.07 4.72
C ALA A 148 -13.14 -4.36 5.39
N ALA A 149 -12.88 -4.58 6.70
CA ALA A 149 -13.18 -5.83 7.40
C ALA A 149 -14.64 -6.29 7.25
N PHE A 150 -15.60 -5.37 7.20
CA PHE A 150 -17.03 -5.61 6.98
C PHE A 150 -17.59 -4.79 5.81
N ARG A 151 -16.74 -4.42 4.84
CA ARG A 151 -17.17 -3.62 3.69
C ARG A 151 -18.31 -4.34 2.94
N ASP A 152 -19.32 -3.56 2.54
CA ASP A 152 -20.49 -4.03 1.79
C ASP A 152 -21.31 -5.13 2.48
N CYS A 153 -21.30 -5.21 3.82
CA CYS A 153 -22.26 -6.00 4.56
C CYS A 153 -23.63 -5.29 4.60
N GLN A 154 -24.29 -5.19 3.43
CA GLN A 154 -25.42 -4.31 3.18
C GLN A 154 -26.62 -4.53 4.09
N ASN A 155 -26.82 -5.73 4.63
CA ASN A 155 -27.92 -6.06 5.53
C ASN A 155 -27.58 -5.95 7.02
N LEU A 156 -26.33 -5.66 7.37
CA LEU A 156 -25.89 -5.48 8.75
C LEU A 156 -26.62 -4.27 9.36
N LYS A 157 -27.43 -4.52 10.41
CA LYS A 157 -28.25 -3.49 11.08
C LYS A 157 -27.60 -2.95 12.34
N SER A 158 -26.88 -3.80 13.05
CA SER A 158 -26.24 -3.42 14.31
C SER A 158 -24.95 -4.20 14.54
N ILE A 159 -24.02 -3.53 15.20
CA ILE A 159 -22.75 -4.10 15.67
C ILE A 159 -22.40 -3.46 17.02
N ASN A 160 -21.79 -4.25 17.92
CA ASN A 160 -21.14 -3.71 19.10
C ASN A 160 -19.65 -3.55 18.79
N ILE A 161 -19.08 -2.39 19.02
CA ILE A 161 -17.64 -2.18 18.94
C ILE A 161 -17.08 -2.31 20.37
N PRO A 162 -16.14 -3.25 20.62
CA PRO A 162 -15.61 -3.49 21.96
C PRO A 162 -14.79 -2.31 22.50
N GLU A 163 -14.74 -2.21 23.85
CA GLU A 163 -14.05 -1.09 24.55
C GLU A 163 -12.53 -1.05 24.34
N GLN A 164 -11.93 -2.17 23.87
CA GLN A 164 -10.49 -2.25 23.58
C GLN A 164 -10.11 -1.73 22.20
N VAL A 165 -11.10 -1.39 21.36
CA VAL A 165 -10.85 -0.85 20.01
C VAL A 165 -10.56 0.64 20.10
N SER A 166 -9.31 1.04 19.86
CA SER A 166 -8.88 2.44 19.83
C SER A 166 -8.98 3.09 18.45
N ARG A 167 -9.06 2.28 17.39
CA ARG A 167 -9.11 2.76 16.00
C ARG A 167 -10.05 1.91 15.15
N ILE A 168 -10.88 2.54 14.33
CA ILE A 168 -11.71 1.87 13.32
C ILE A 168 -11.03 2.04 11.98
N GLY A 169 -10.58 0.94 11.38
CA GLY A 169 -9.77 0.94 10.17
C GLY A 169 -10.46 1.51 8.93
N GLU A 170 -9.65 1.85 7.92
CA GLU A 170 -10.11 2.41 6.66
C GLU A 170 -11.17 1.50 6.01
N ALA A 171 -12.28 2.09 5.55
CA ALA A 171 -13.41 1.43 4.91
C ALA A 171 -14.03 0.26 5.70
N ALA A 172 -13.72 0.10 7.00
CA ALA A 172 -14.08 -1.08 7.79
C ALA A 172 -15.57 -1.47 7.69
N PHE A 173 -16.48 -0.50 7.63
CA PHE A 173 -17.93 -0.68 7.48
C PHE A 173 -18.50 0.04 6.26
N SER A 174 -17.66 0.40 5.30
CA SER A 174 -18.09 1.08 4.08
C SER A 174 -19.17 0.25 3.36
N GLY A 175 -20.24 0.89 2.87
CA GLY A 175 -21.34 0.21 2.17
C GLY A 175 -22.30 -0.58 3.04
N CYS A 176 -22.15 -0.57 4.38
CA CYS A 176 -23.12 -1.19 5.30
C CYS A 176 -24.42 -0.37 5.36
N SER A 177 -25.18 -0.34 4.27
CA SER A 177 -26.28 0.61 4.03
C SER A 177 -27.43 0.55 5.06
N ARG A 178 -27.59 -0.58 5.77
CA ARG A 178 -28.59 -0.75 6.82
C ARG A 178 -28.05 -0.58 8.24
N LEU A 179 -26.76 -0.31 8.39
CA LEU A 179 -26.14 -0.15 9.71
C LEU A 179 -26.63 1.14 10.37
N SER A 180 -27.29 1.00 11.53
CA SER A 180 -27.55 2.13 12.42
C SER A 180 -26.26 2.56 13.13
N ALA A 181 -26.20 3.80 13.60
CA ALA A 181 -25.04 4.29 14.33
C ALA A 181 -24.67 3.36 15.50
N PRO A 182 -23.48 2.74 15.49
CA PRO A 182 -23.06 1.90 16.61
C PRO A 182 -22.69 2.78 17.82
N LYS A 183 -22.80 2.21 19.03
CA LYS A 183 -22.16 2.82 20.20
C LYS A 183 -20.65 2.72 19.98
N LEU A 184 -19.98 3.86 19.96
CA LEU A 184 -18.53 3.93 19.88
C LEU A 184 -17.92 3.76 21.28
N PRO A 185 -16.82 3.02 21.44
CA PRO A 185 -16.20 2.77 22.75
C PRO A 185 -15.51 4.02 23.31
N ASP A 186 -15.47 4.11 24.64
CA ASP A 186 -14.89 5.27 25.33
C ASP A 186 -13.37 5.42 25.11
N GLY A 187 -12.68 4.35 24.65
CA GLY A 187 -11.26 4.35 24.30
C GLY A 187 -10.94 4.67 22.83
N LEU A 188 -11.95 4.96 22.00
CA LEU A 188 -11.75 5.18 20.57
C LEU A 188 -11.05 6.53 20.31
N GLU A 189 -9.90 6.51 19.65
CA GLU A 189 -9.07 7.69 19.35
C GLU A 189 -9.22 8.17 17.91
N ALA A 190 -9.40 7.25 16.94
CA ALA A 190 -9.49 7.59 15.52
C ALA A 190 -10.53 6.76 14.76
N ILE A 191 -11.15 7.40 13.78
CA ILE A 191 -12.02 6.78 12.77
C ILE A 191 -11.39 7.07 11.41
N ASP A 192 -10.91 6.04 10.70
CA ASP A 192 -10.13 6.21 9.49
C ASP A 192 -10.97 6.57 8.26
N ARG A 193 -10.25 6.81 7.16
CA ARG A 193 -10.82 7.12 5.87
C ARG A 193 -11.93 6.13 5.50
N GLN A 194 -13.10 6.65 5.06
CA GLN A 194 -14.25 5.88 4.59
C GLN A 194 -14.80 4.82 5.56
N ALA A 195 -14.41 4.83 6.84
CA ALA A 195 -14.75 3.78 7.79
C ALA A 195 -16.25 3.42 7.82
N PHE A 196 -17.15 4.41 7.66
CA PHE A 196 -18.59 4.25 7.57
C PHE A 196 -19.19 4.86 6.29
N TYR A 197 -18.41 4.95 5.22
CA TYR A 197 -18.87 5.51 3.96
C TYR A 197 -20.15 4.80 3.47
N ASN A 198 -21.16 5.56 3.03
CA ASN A 198 -22.42 5.04 2.47
C ASN A 198 -23.25 4.16 3.44
N CYS A 199 -23.17 4.41 4.76
CA CYS A 199 -24.00 3.77 5.79
C CYS A 199 -25.33 4.51 5.95
N ARG A 200 -26.23 4.38 4.99
CA ARG A 200 -27.45 5.22 4.79
C ARG A 200 -28.50 5.13 5.91
N SER A 201 -28.36 4.24 6.88
CA SER A 201 -29.29 4.11 8.01
C SER A 201 -28.84 4.84 9.26
N MET A 202 -27.68 5.48 9.27
CA MET A 202 -27.21 6.29 10.38
C MET A 202 -27.97 7.61 10.43
N ARG A 203 -28.42 8.01 11.62
CA ARG A 203 -29.21 9.25 11.81
C ARG A 203 -28.61 10.20 12.83
N ILE A 204 -28.14 9.69 13.93
CA ILE A 204 -27.57 10.48 15.02
C ILE A 204 -26.24 9.86 15.40
N LEU A 205 -25.20 10.67 15.47
CA LEU A 205 -23.87 10.28 15.89
C LEU A 205 -23.47 11.06 17.13
N SER A 206 -22.91 10.33 18.10
CA SER A 206 -22.20 10.91 19.24
C SER A 206 -20.83 10.28 19.35
N PHE A 207 -19.84 11.08 19.67
CA PHE A 207 -18.43 10.66 19.69
C PHE A 207 -17.91 10.66 21.13
N PRO A 208 -17.12 9.65 21.53
CA PRO A 208 -16.52 9.57 22.85
C PRO A 208 -15.47 10.69 23.04
N SER A 209 -15.22 11.05 24.30
CA SER A 209 -14.27 12.12 24.64
C SER A 209 -12.82 11.80 24.24
N SER A 210 -12.49 10.54 24.02
CA SER A 210 -11.19 10.06 23.56
C SER A 210 -10.93 10.34 22.07
N LEU A 211 -11.99 10.50 21.25
CA LEU A 211 -11.85 10.65 19.80
C LEU A 211 -11.18 11.99 19.45
N ARG A 212 -10.10 11.91 18.71
CA ARG A 212 -9.28 13.05 18.27
C ARG A 212 -9.35 13.30 16.77
N GLU A 213 -9.62 12.27 15.98
CA GLU A 213 -9.58 12.34 14.52
C GLU A 213 -10.76 11.63 13.87
N ILE A 214 -11.38 12.30 12.90
CA ILE A 214 -12.36 11.74 11.96
C ILE A 214 -11.74 11.85 10.57
N GLY A 215 -11.43 10.72 9.94
CA GLY A 215 -10.74 10.63 8.66
C GLY A 215 -11.57 11.05 7.45
N ASP A 216 -10.92 11.09 6.30
CA ASP A 216 -11.53 11.51 5.04
C ASP A 216 -12.73 10.63 4.68
N GLN A 217 -13.83 11.24 4.27
CA GLN A 217 -15.06 10.56 3.85
C GLN A 217 -15.64 9.56 4.88
N ALA A 218 -15.21 9.62 6.15
CA ALA A 218 -15.52 8.61 7.16
C ALA A 218 -17.03 8.35 7.31
N PHE A 219 -17.87 9.37 7.20
CA PHE A 219 -19.33 9.31 7.27
C PHE A 219 -20.01 9.91 6.02
N ALA A 220 -19.34 9.94 4.89
CA ALA A 220 -19.96 10.45 3.67
C ALA A 220 -21.14 9.57 3.23
N TYR A 221 -22.21 10.18 2.72
CA TYR A 221 -23.45 9.53 2.24
C TYR A 221 -24.18 8.69 3.31
N CYS A 222 -24.13 9.08 4.59
CA CYS A 222 -24.73 8.30 5.67
C CYS A 222 -26.19 8.71 6.03
N SER A 223 -26.69 9.82 5.55
CA SER A 223 -28.01 10.41 5.93
C SER A 223 -28.08 10.85 7.40
N VAL A 224 -26.96 11.29 7.97
CA VAL A 224 -26.88 11.79 9.35
C VAL A 224 -27.60 13.11 9.47
N THR A 225 -28.49 13.24 10.49
CA THR A 225 -29.29 14.44 10.74
C THR A 225 -28.79 15.23 11.95
N LYS A 226 -28.02 14.60 12.83
CA LYS A 226 -27.47 15.23 14.04
C LYS A 226 -26.14 14.58 14.41
N ILE A 227 -25.17 15.43 14.76
CA ILE A 227 -23.88 15.02 15.34
C ILE A 227 -23.67 15.72 16.68
N ALA A 228 -22.98 15.03 17.60
CA ALA A 228 -22.44 15.62 18.82
C ALA A 228 -20.92 15.37 18.81
N LEU A 229 -20.15 16.40 18.47
CA LEU A 229 -18.70 16.37 18.49
C LEU A 229 -18.19 16.60 19.91
N ASN A 230 -17.14 15.90 20.30
CA ASN A 230 -16.52 16.05 21.62
C ASN A 230 -15.47 17.18 21.64
N GLU A 231 -15.17 17.72 22.84
CA GLU A 231 -14.26 18.86 23.00
C GLU A 231 -12.79 18.57 22.70
N ASN A 232 -12.40 17.30 22.63
CA ASN A 232 -11.03 16.88 22.35
C ASN A 232 -10.77 16.54 20.88
N LEU A 233 -11.81 16.63 20.02
CA LEU A 233 -11.67 16.37 18.60
C LEU A 233 -10.75 17.42 17.98
N ALA A 234 -9.65 17.00 17.39
CA ALA A 234 -8.62 17.86 16.83
C ALA A 234 -8.82 18.13 15.34
N SER A 235 -9.29 17.12 14.58
CA SER A 235 -9.44 17.25 13.14
C SER A 235 -10.63 16.49 12.55
N ILE A 236 -11.17 17.05 11.45
CA ILE A 236 -12.20 16.45 10.61
C ILE A 236 -11.67 16.41 9.18
N GLY A 237 -11.56 15.21 8.61
CA GLY A 237 -10.99 14.93 7.30
C GLY A 237 -11.82 15.46 6.13
N GLU A 238 -11.24 15.33 4.94
CA GLU A 238 -11.85 15.74 3.69
C GLU A 238 -13.17 14.99 3.45
N LYS A 239 -14.23 15.73 3.12
CA LYS A 239 -15.56 15.15 2.83
C LYS A 239 -16.09 14.22 3.95
N ALA A 240 -15.60 14.35 5.19
CA ALA A 240 -15.93 13.42 6.28
C ALA A 240 -17.42 13.22 6.51
N PHE A 241 -18.21 14.26 6.42
CA PHE A 241 -19.68 14.24 6.52
C PHE A 241 -20.36 14.71 5.22
N PHE A 242 -19.72 14.48 4.08
CA PHE A 242 -20.23 14.86 2.78
C PHE A 242 -21.60 14.20 2.51
N ALA A 243 -22.54 14.95 1.90
CA ALA A 243 -23.85 14.47 1.47
C ALA A 243 -24.66 13.77 2.59
N ASN A 244 -24.75 14.45 3.74
CA ASN A 244 -25.63 14.08 4.85
C ASN A 244 -26.85 15.05 4.95
N ASP A 245 -27.65 14.92 6.02
CA ASP A 245 -28.87 15.71 6.25
C ASP A 245 -28.76 16.58 7.53
N LEU A 246 -27.55 17.05 7.86
CA LEU A 246 -27.28 17.84 9.07
C LEU A 246 -28.05 19.17 9.04
N LYS A 247 -28.66 19.52 10.16
CA LYS A 247 -29.40 20.79 10.34
C LYS A 247 -28.59 21.85 11.06
N GLU A 248 -27.72 21.41 11.96
CA GLU A 248 -26.84 22.25 12.74
C GLU A 248 -25.49 21.55 12.93
N ILE A 249 -24.44 22.35 13.02
CA ILE A 249 -23.08 21.90 13.29
C ILE A 249 -22.52 22.78 14.39
N VAL A 250 -22.02 22.16 15.46
CA VAL A 250 -21.28 22.86 16.51
C VAL A 250 -19.87 22.28 16.51
N LEU A 251 -18.89 23.08 16.08
CA LEU A 251 -17.49 22.74 16.12
C LEU A 251 -16.95 23.09 17.50
N PRO A 252 -16.35 22.12 18.22
CA PRO A 252 -15.89 22.29 19.59
C PRO A 252 -14.66 23.20 19.71
N ALA A 253 -14.34 23.62 20.92
CA ALA A 253 -13.16 24.46 21.18
C ALA A 253 -11.82 23.76 20.90
N GLY A 254 -11.79 22.42 20.92
CA GLY A 254 -10.58 21.63 20.61
C GLY A 254 -10.25 21.50 19.12
N ILE A 255 -11.19 21.83 18.21
CA ILE A 255 -11.03 21.57 16.78
C ILE A 255 -9.98 22.48 16.14
N GLY A 256 -8.89 21.91 15.64
CA GLY A 256 -7.83 22.64 14.94
C GLY A 256 -8.08 22.78 13.45
N SER A 257 -8.58 21.72 12.79
CA SER A 257 -8.82 21.73 11.35
C SER A 257 -10.10 21.03 10.92
N VAL A 258 -10.72 21.58 9.87
CA VAL A 258 -11.88 21.00 9.16
C VAL A 258 -11.57 21.06 7.68
N ASN A 259 -11.29 19.89 7.08
CA ASN A 259 -10.73 19.78 5.74
C ASN A 259 -11.78 20.01 4.64
N ASN A 260 -11.29 19.97 3.37
CA ASN A 260 -12.09 20.29 2.19
C ASN A 260 -13.43 19.55 2.15
N GLY A 261 -14.52 20.26 1.93
CA GLY A 261 -15.83 19.67 1.76
C GLY A 261 -16.35 18.85 2.94
N ALA A 262 -15.75 18.95 4.13
CA ALA A 262 -16.07 18.10 5.27
C ALA A 262 -17.57 17.98 5.55
N PHE A 263 -18.32 19.07 5.39
CA PHE A 263 -19.77 19.13 5.55
C PHE A 263 -20.51 19.54 4.27
N HIS A 264 -19.85 19.43 3.12
CA HIS A 264 -20.44 19.82 1.84
C HIS A 264 -21.65 18.95 1.47
N GLN A 265 -22.59 19.50 0.71
CA GLN A 265 -23.84 18.85 0.30
C GLN A 265 -24.66 18.25 1.47
N ASN A 266 -24.64 18.91 2.65
CA ASN A 266 -25.53 18.51 3.72
C ASN A 266 -26.96 18.91 3.42
N GLY A 267 -27.69 17.92 2.88
CA GLY A 267 -29.12 17.88 2.63
C GLY A 267 -29.74 19.10 1.98
N ASN A 268 -29.89 19.11 0.68
CA ASN A 268 -30.82 20.00 -0.07
C ASN A 268 -31.33 21.22 0.73
N LYS A 269 -30.42 22.06 1.28
CA LYS A 269 -30.82 23.24 2.05
C LYS A 269 -31.21 22.94 3.53
N SER A 270 -30.77 21.82 4.13
CA SER A 270 -31.15 21.50 5.52
C SER A 270 -30.29 22.18 6.58
N LEU A 271 -29.03 22.50 6.28
CA LEU A 271 -28.13 23.16 7.23
C LEU A 271 -28.59 24.59 7.52
N LYS A 272 -28.92 24.88 8.79
CA LYS A 272 -29.48 26.17 9.24
C LYS A 272 -28.55 26.92 10.17
N ALA A 273 -27.67 26.21 10.88
CA ALA A 273 -26.78 26.83 11.86
C ALA A 273 -25.42 26.18 11.88
N VAL A 274 -24.39 27.00 11.95
CA VAL A 274 -22.99 26.58 12.21
C VAL A 274 -22.47 27.41 13.36
N THR A 275 -21.91 26.76 14.39
CA THR A 275 -21.24 27.43 15.51
C THR A 275 -19.80 26.97 15.53
N VAL A 276 -18.86 27.91 15.63
CA VAL A 276 -17.42 27.63 15.70
C VAL A 276 -16.89 28.18 17.02
N ASN A 277 -16.53 27.25 17.93
CA ASN A 277 -16.07 27.61 19.28
C ASN A 277 -14.54 27.81 19.38
N ASN A 278 -13.79 27.48 18.34
CA ASN A 278 -12.35 27.76 18.29
C ASN A 278 -12.07 28.85 17.24
N PRO A 279 -11.59 30.04 17.65
CA PRO A 279 -11.26 31.11 16.71
C PRO A 279 -10.08 30.78 15.80
N GLN A 280 -9.29 29.78 16.14
CA GLN A 280 -8.12 29.32 15.39
C GLN A 280 -8.42 28.13 14.45
N THR A 281 -9.68 27.68 14.39
CA THR A 281 -10.06 26.58 13.48
C THR A 281 -9.68 26.92 12.05
N VAL A 282 -8.98 26.03 11.41
CA VAL A 282 -8.61 26.15 10.00
C VAL A 282 -9.63 25.42 9.14
N PHE A 283 -10.11 26.07 8.10
CA PHE A 283 -11.09 25.52 7.18
C PHE A 283 -10.48 25.25 5.81
N GLY A 284 -10.73 24.05 5.29
CA GLY A 284 -10.52 23.73 3.87
C GLY A 284 -11.55 24.41 2.97
N ARG A 285 -11.49 24.10 1.66
CA ARG A 285 -12.45 24.61 0.68
C ARG A 285 -13.79 23.89 0.79
N GLY A 286 -14.88 24.60 0.46
CA GLY A 286 -16.20 24.03 0.33
C GLY A 286 -16.75 23.33 1.56
N VAL A 287 -16.27 23.69 2.77
CA VAL A 287 -16.57 22.94 4.00
C VAL A 287 -18.08 22.83 4.26
N PHE A 288 -18.83 23.89 4.08
CA PHE A 288 -20.28 23.97 4.34
C PHE A 288 -21.12 24.17 3.07
N GLY A 289 -20.50 24.12 1.89
CA GLY A 289 -21.14 24.43 0.63
C GLY A 289 -22.27 23.46 0.28
N TYR A 290 -23.23 23.96 -0.46
CA TYR A 290 -24.22 23.19 -1.17
C TYR A 290 -24.21 23.61 -2.64
N ASP A 291 -23.79 22.74 -3.52
CA ASP A 291 -23.97 22.90 -4.96
C ASP A 291 -24.57 21.62 -5.56
N ASP A 292 -25.64 21.80 -6.33
CA ASP A 292 -26.05 20.80 -7.28
C ASP A 292 -25.19 20.99 -8.56
N GLY A 293 -23.90 20.68 -8.41
CA GLY A 293 -22.87 20.94 -9.40
C GLY A 293 -23.22 20.55 -10.83
N TRP A 294 -23.96 19.47 -10.99
CA TRP A 294 -24.43 19.03 -12.31
C TRP A 294 -25.41 20.02 -12.93
N THR A 295 -26.36 20.53 -12.16
CA THR A 295 -27.34 21.51 -12.68
C THR A 295 -26.69 22.82 -13.08
N THR A 296 -25.69 23.26 -12.33
CA THR A 296 -24.95 24.51 -12.63
C THR A 296 -24.02 24.31 -13.82
N TYR A 297 -23.28 23.22 -13.88
CA TYR A 297 -22.46 22.84 -15.04
C TYR A 297 -23.33 22.66 -16.30
N TYR A 298 -24.39 21.88 -16.21
CA TYR A 298 -25.32 21.68 -17.32
C TYR A 298 -25.94 23.00 -17.79
N LYS A 299 -26.35 23.92 -16.91
CA LYS A 299 -26.85 25.24 -17.29
C LYS A 299 -25.78 26.08 -17.99
N ALA A 300 -24.52 26.01 -17.55
CA ALA A 300 -23.42 26.76 -18.15
C ALA A 300 -23.02 26.23 -19.53
N HIS A 301 -23.03 24.90 -19.70
CA HIS A 301 -22.52 24.20 -20.91
C HIS A 301 -23.63 23.52 -21.71
N ARG A 302 -24.88 23.87 -21.46
CA ARG A 302 -26.05 23.21 -22.05
C ARG A 302 -25.98 23.09 -23.58
N LYS A 303 -25.49 24.11 -24.26
CA LYS A 303 -25.43 24.15 -25.73
C LYS A 303 -24.38 23.16 -26.27
N GLU A 304 -23.27 22.98 -25.57
CA GLU A 304 -22.16 22.11 -25.94
C GLU A 304 -22.52 20.65 -25.65
N LEU A 305 -23.11 20.39 -24.48
CA LEU A 305 -23.58 19.07 -24.07
C LEU A 305 -24.77 18.57 -24.89
N ASP A 306 -25.74 19.43 -25.23
CA ASP A 306 -26.88 19.10 -26.07
C ASP A 306 -26.43 18.88 -27.56
N ALA A 307 -25.28 19.44 -27.95
CA ALA A 307 -24.66 19.25 -29.26
C ALA A 307 -23.76 18.01 -29.32
N GLY A 308 -23.61 17.26 -28.23
CA GLY A 308 -22.72 16.08 -28.17
C GLY A 308 -21.23 16.42 -28.24
N GLN A 309 -20.86 17.67 -27.99
CA GLN A 309 -19.47 18.11 -27.86
C GLN A 309 -19.00 17.78 -26.45
N GLU A 310 -17.90 17.05 -26.33
CA GLU A 310 -17.22 16.90 -25.06
C GLU A 310 -16.67 18.27 -24.65
N ALA A 311 -17.25 18.88 -23.63
CA ALA A 311 -16.56 19.92 -22.89
C ALA A 311 -15.34 19.23 -22.22
N ASP A 312 -14.22 19.94 -22.13
CA ASP A 312 -12.93 19.49 -21.53
C ASP A 312 -13.07 19.10 -20.04
N PHE A 313 -14.02 18.25 -19.72
CA PHE A 313 -14.40 17.86 -18.37
C PHE A 313 -14.52 16.34 -18.31
N ASP A 314 -13.62 15.73 -17.56
CA ASP A 314 -13.68 14.30 -17.26
C ASP A 314 -14.88 14.05 -16.32
N LYS A 315 -16.04 13.73 -16.94
CA LYS A 315 -17.30 13.44 -16.22
C LYS A 315 -17.24 12.15 -15.39
N ASP A 316 -16.23 11.33 -15.58
CA ASP A 316 -16.07 10.05 -14.90
C ASP A 316 -15.15 10.16 -13.68
N ASN A 317 -14.50 11.32 -13.47
CA ASN A 317 -13.70 11.61 -12.27
C ASN A 317 -14.48 12.51 -11.28
N PRO A 318 -15.06 11.95 -10.21
CA PRO A 318 -15.80 12.72 -9.22
C PRO A 318 -14.96 13.78 -8.50
N ASP A 319 -13.64 13.65 -8.47
CA ASP A 319 -12.74 14.63 -7.84
C ASP A 319 -12.64 15.90 -8.68
N ASN A 320 -12.73 15.84 -10.01
CA ASN A 320 -12.79 17.00 -10.89
C ASN A 320 -14.06 17.84 -10.67
N TRP A 321 -15.17 17.19 -10.28
CA TRP A 321 -16.42 17.89 -9.95
C TRP A 321 -16.29 18.75 -8.70
N PHE A 322 -15.57 18.23 -7.71
CA PHE A 322 -15.37 18.93 -6.46
C PHE A 322 -14.51 20.16 -6.65
N ASP A 323 -13.39 20.07 -7.36
CA ASP A 323 -12.47 21.20 -7.58
C ASP A 323 -13.10 22.32 -8.43
N TYR A 324 -13.88 21.95 -9.44
CA TYR A 324 -14.57 22.96 -10.28
C TYR A 324 -15.63 23.75 -9.52
N TYR A 325 -16.27 23.11 -8.52
CA TYR A 325 -17.37 23.75 -7.75
C TYR A 325 -16.93 24.24 -6.38
N ALA A 326 -15.80 23.84 -5.87
CA ALA A 326 -15.27 24.32 -4.60
C ALA A 326 -15.09 25.85 -4.56
N ASP A 327 -14.81 26.45 -5.71
CA ASP A 327 -14.66 27.90 -5.84
C ASP A 327 -16.00 28.67 -5.91
N LYS A 328 -17.12 27.95 -6.03
CA LYS A 328 -18.47 28.54 -6.12
C LYS A 328 -19.32 28.17 -4.93
N GLU A 329 -18.74 28.23 -3.73
CA GLU A 329 -19.52 28.08 -2.51
C GLU A 329 -20.64 29.12 -2.47
N ASP A 330 -21.79 28.73 -2.97
CA ASP A 330 -23.03 29.43 -2.70
C ASP A 330 -23.64 28.80 -1.46
N PHE A 331 -23.57 29.47 -0.31
CA PHE A 331 -24.39 29.09 0.84
C PHE A 331 -25.87 29.03 0.46
N GLY A 332 -26.19 29.43 -0.77
CA GLY A 332 -27.47 29.26 -1.47
C GLY A 332 -28.68 29.70 -0.70
N GLN A 333 -28.49 30.24 0.51
CA GLN A 333 -29.55 30.51 1.47
C GLN A 333 -29.27 31.73 2.32
N THR A 334 -30.17 32.65 2.24
CA THR A 334 -30.31 33.79 3.12
C THR A 334 -30.64 33.46 4.58
N THR A 335 -30.64 32.18 4.98
CA THR A 335 -31.13 31.72 6.29
C THR A 335 -30.09 30.95 7.13
N LEU A 336 -28.85 30.76 6.66
CA LEU A 336 -27.81 30.14 7.45
C LEU A 336 -27.31 31.07 8.54
N THR A 337 -27.45 30.67 9.80
CA THR A 337 -26.87 31.39 10.95
C THR A 337 -25.47 30.87 11.20
N PHE A 338 -24.48 31.75 11.14
CA PHE A 338 -23.09 31.43 11.42
C PHE A 338 -22.64 32.14 12.70
N THR A 339 -22.28 31.40 13.72
CA THR A 339 -21.78 31.93 15.00
C THR A 339 -20.30 31.66 15.14
N CYS A 340 -19.48 32.69 15.17
CA CYS A 340 -18.03 32.59 15.30
C CYS A 340 -17.45 33.85 15.97
N TYR A 341 -16.17 33.79 16.32
CA TYR A 341 -15.47 34.98 16.88
C TYR A 341 -15.17 36.00 15.78
N PRO A 342 -15.42 37.29 15.99
CA PRO A 342 -15.06 38.35 15.05
C PRO A 342 -13.55 38.32 14.71
N GLY A 343 -13.22 38.42 13.41
CA GLY A 343 -11.85 38.35 12.91
C GLY A 343 -11.21 36.94 12.89
N SER A 344 -11.95 35.91 13.30
CA SER A 344 -11.52 34.53 13.21
C SER A 344 -11.44 34.02 11.76
N THR A 345 -10.81 32.85 11.55
CA THR A 345 -10.83 32.17 10.25
C THR A 345 -12.25 31.83 9.79
N ALA A 346 -13.13 31.49 10.72
CA ALA A 346 -14.53 31.22 10.47
C ALA A 346 -15.29 32.50 10.05
N ASP A 347 -15.02 33.64 10.67
CA ASP A 347 -15.59 34.92 10.28
C ASP A 347 -15.15 35.32 8.87
N ARG A 348 -13.86 35.15 8.54
CA ARG A 348 -13.35 35.43 7.19
C ARG A 348 -13.98 34.50 6.15
N LEU A 349 -14.13 33.20 6.46
CA LEU A 349 -14.83 32.24 5.61
C LEU A 349 -16.26 32.73 5.32
N TYR A 350 -17.00 33.11 6.37
CA TYR A 350 -18.36 33.62 6.23
C TYR A 350 -18.43 34.93 5.41
N GLN A 351 -17.54 35.87 5.68
CA GLN A 351 -17.48 37.17 4.95
C GLN A 351 -17.12 36.95 3.47
N TYR A 352 -16.27 36.02 3.17
CA TYR A 352 -15.92 35.62 1.78
C TYR A 352 -17.16 35.15 1.01
N HIS A 353 -17.98 34.31 1.61
CA HIS A 353 -19.15 33.72 0.94
C HIS A 353 -20.37 34.65 0.89
N VAL A 354 -20.57 35.45 1.89
CA VAL A 354 -21.72 36.38 1.97
C VAL A 354 -21.42 37.74 1.35
N GLY A 355 -20.19 38.21 1.44
CA GLY A 355 -19.80 39.58 1.11
C GLY A 355 -19.25 39.86 -0.28
N LYS A 356 -19.04 38.86 -1.15
CA LYS A 356 -18.51 38.95 -2.54
C LYS A 356 -17.18 39.70 -2.79
N ASN A 357 -16.59 40.41 -1.82
CA ASN A 357 -15.50 41.36 -2.05
C ASN A 357 -14.32 41.28 -1.06
N TYR A 358 -14.30 40.34 -0.13
CA TYR A 358 -13.29 40.38 0.95
C TYR A 358 -11.86 40.08 0.51
N LEU A 359 -11.66 39.37 -0.61
CA LEU A 359 -10.34 38.98 -1.08
C LEU A 359 -9.80 39.79 -2.28
N GLN A 360 -10.46 40.91 -2.69
CA GLN A 360 -9.91 41.79 -3.73
C GLN A 360 -8.89 42.83 -3.21
N GLY A 361 -8.64 42.89 -1.93
CA GLY A 361 -7.68 43.82 -1.35
C GLY A 361 -6.66 43.15 -0.46
N ASN A 362 -5.46 43.08 -0.93
CA ASN A 362 -4.21 42.67 -0.31
C ASN A 362 -3.81 41.21 -0.52
N ALA A 363 -3.14 40.99 -1.63
CA ALA A 363 -2.23 39.91 -1.87
C ALA A 363 -0.91 40.07 -1.06
N ASP A 364 -0.98 40.56 0.15
CA ASP A 364 0.17 40.46 1.06
C ASP A 364 0.10 39.09 1.73
N ASN A 365 0.78 38.11 1.10
CA ASN A 365 1.04 36.77 1.66
C ASN A 365 1.97 36.87 2.90
N VAL A 366 1.74 37.86 3.74
CA VAL A 366 2.53 38.08 4.97
C VAL A 366 1.85 37.34 6.10
N ILE A 367 2.38 36.15 6.39
CA ILE A 367 2.09 35.44 7.64
C ILE A 367 2.78 36.19 8.77
N THR A 368 2.06 36.56 9.82
CA THR A 368 2.68 37.03 11.08
C THR A 368 3.01 35.82 11.93
N ALA A 369 4.18 35.83 12.59
CA ALA A 369 4.55 34.75 13.50
C ALA A 369 3.54 34.65 14.66
N PRO A 370 2.92 33.47 14.89
CA PRO A 370 2.03 33.28 16.03
C PRO A 370 2.80 33.41 17.35
N ALA A 371 2.10 33.82 18.41
CA ALA A 371 2.71 33.98 19.73
C ALA A 371 3.33 32.67 20.27
N ASP A 372 2.76 31.51 19.92
CA ASP A 372 3.26 30.18 20.25
C ASP A 372 4.30 29.63 19.26
N ARG A 373 4.68 30.42 18.25
CA ARG A 373 5.70 30.08 17.23
C ARG A 373 5.35 28.89 16.33
N ILE A 374 4.10 28.46 16.30
CA ILE A 374 3.61 27.29 15.53
C ILE A 374 2.70 27.77 14.41
N LEU A 375 3.03 27.42 13.15
CA LEU A 375 2.10 27.59 12.02
C LEU A 375 1.19 26.39 11.91
N ARG A 376 -0.10 26.63 12.08
CA ARG A 376 -1.12 25.59 12.17
C ARG A 376 -1.56 25.07 10.81
N ALA A 377 -2.15 23.88 10.85
CA ALA A 377 -2.63 23.15 9.69
C ALA A 377 -3.65 23.94 8.86
N GLY A 378 -3.57 23.80 7.53
CA GLY A 378 -4.57 24.27 6.58
C GLY A 378 -4.63 25.79 6.32
N LEU A 379 -3.62 26.54 6.74
CA LEU A 379 -3.62 28.02 6.63
C LEU A 379 -3.85 28.51 5.18
N TYR A 380 -3.45 27.73 4.18
CA TYR A 380 -3.60 28.02 2.75
C TYR A 380 -3.94 26.76 1.94
N GLN A 381 -4.46 25.74 2.56
CA GLN A 381 -4.69 24.45 1.92
C GLN A 381 -5.52 24.60 0.64
N ASN A 382 -4.97 24.17 -0.48
CA ASN A 382 -5.58 24.25 -1.82
C ASN A 382 -5.91 25.67 -2.31
N ASP A 383 -5.20 26.72 -1.84
CA ASP A 383 -5.35 28.08 -2.39
C ASP A 383 -4.46 28.24 -3.64
N ASP A 384 -5.06 28.23 -4.82
CA ASP A 384 -4.42 28.37 -6.13
C ASP A 384 -3.87 29.77 -6.44
N ARG A 385 -4.05 30.73 -5.52
CA ARG A 385 -3.53 32.10 -5.64
C ARG A 385 -2.20 32.30 -4.92
N VAL A 386 -1.74 31.31 -4.14
CA VAL A 386 -0.49 31.39 -3.41
C VAL A 386 0.67 30.89 -4.29
N TYR A 387 1.43 31.83 -4.86
CA TYR A 387 2.60 31.52 -5.70
C TYR A 387 3.91 31.57 -4.93
N GLU A 388 4.05 32.48 -3.98
CA GLU A 388 5.21 32.61 -3.11
C GLU A 388 4.75 32.76 -1.66
N LEU A 389 5.51 32.16 -0.74
CA LEU A 389 5.23 32.17 0.68
C LEU A 389 6.50 32.52 1.47
N VAL A 390 6.41 33.52 2.33
CA VAL A 390 7.47 33.87 3.27
C VAL A 390 7.02 33.54 4.67
N ILE A 391 7.66 32.58 5.31
CA ILE A 391 7.42 32.24 6.71
C ILE A 391 8.26 33.15 7.58
N PRO A 392 7.64 33.94 8.51
CA PRO A 392 8.35 34.96 9.25
C PRO A 392 9.30 34.38 10.29
N GLU A 393 10.35 35.13 10.62
CA GLU A 393 11.24 34.80 11.73
C GLU A 393 10.47 34.68 13.06
N GLY A 394 10.88 33.76 13.90
CA GLY A 394 10.21 33.43 15.15
C GLY A 394 9.31 32.19 15.05
N VAL A 395 8.93 31.73 13.83
CA VAL A 395 8.26 30.45 13.67
C VAL A 395 9.26 29.31 13.86
N GLU A 396 8.95 28.40 14.75
CA GLU A 396 9.78 27.23 15.08
C GLU A 396 9.22 25.93 14.52
N GLU A 397 7.90 25.88 14.28
CA GLU A 397 7.21 24.69 13.83
C GLU A 397 6.15 25.01 12.77
N ILE A 398 6.10 24.13 11.75
CA ILE A 398 5.02 24.03 10.77
C ILE A 398 4.25 22.77 11.10
N GLU A 399 2.98 22.89 11.44
CA GLU A 399 2.12 21.74 11.77
C GLU A 399 1.87 20.80 10.60
N ASN A 400 1.32 19.64 10.93
CA ASN A 400 0.88 18.65 9.95
C ASN A 400 -0.10 19.30 8.95
N ARG A 401 0.12 19.05 7.66
CA ARG A 401 -0.76 19.52 6.56
C ARG A 401 -0.91 21.05 6.45
N ALA A 402 -0.02 21.84 7.06
CA ALA A 402 -0.16 23.30 7.09
C ALA A 402 -0.35 23.95 5.71
N PHE A 403 0.33 23.44 4.70
CA PHE A 403 0.33 23.96 3.33
C PHE A 403 0.02 22.88 2.29
N ALA A 404 -0.62 21.77 2.71
CA ALA A 404 -0.91 20.65 1.80
C ALA A 404 -1.81 21.11 0.64
N GLY A 405 -1.52 20.65 -0.58
CA GLY A 405 -2.32 20.92 -1.76
C GLY A 405 -2.12 22.30 -2.41
N LEU A 406 -1.18 23.12 -1.95
CA LEU A 406 -0.85 24.38 -2.62
C LEU A 406 -0.17 24.14 -3.97
N SER A 407 -0.97 23.77 -4.97
CA SER A 407 -0.47 23.36 -6.29
C SER A 407 0.26 24.47 -7.05
N THR A 408 -0.08 25.73 -6.79
CA THR A 408 0.51 26.92 -7.42
C THR A 408 1.72 27.47 -6.70
N LEU A 409 1.97 27.01 -5.45
CA LEU A 409 3.14 27.47 -4.68
C LEU A 409 4.42 27.04 -5.41
N ASN A 410 5.18 28.02 -5.90
CA ASN A 410 6.43 27.76 -6.64
C ASN A 410 7.69 28.11 -5.84
N LYS A 411 7.52 28.92 -4.78
CA LYS A 411 8.64 29.33 -3.92
C LYS A 411 8.21 29.51 -2.48
N ILE A 412 9.07 29.02 -1.57
CA ILE A 412 8.90 29.22 -0.12
C ILE A 412 10.22 29.68 0.49
N THR A 413 10.12 30.63 1.43
CA THR A 413 11.24 31.08 2.26
C THR A 413 10.97 30.69 3.71
N PHE A 414 11.88 29.90 4.29
CA PHE A 414 11.79 29.48 5.67
C PHE A 414 12.59 30.39 6.61
N PRO A 415 12.14 30.61 7.85
CA PRO A 415 12.87 31.36 8.83
C PRO A 415 14.06 30.58 9.37
N SER A 416 15.08 31.29 9.85
CA SER A 416 16.25 30.66 10.50
C SER A 416 15.91 29.95 11.81
N THR A 417 14.77 30.26 12.41
CA THR A 417 14.25 29.72 13.67
C THR A 417 13.54 28.37 13.52
N LEU A 418 13.24 27.92 12.29
CA LEU A 418 12.47 26.70 12.05
C LEU A 418 13.21 25.45 12.56
N LYS A 419 12.51 24.65 13.38
CA LYS A 419 13.01 23.40 13.97
C LYS A 419 12.32 22.17 13.41
N ARG A 420 11.01 22.27 13.12
CA ARG A 420 10.18 21.12 12.72
C ARG A 420 9.24 21.46 11.55
N ILE A 421 9.17 20.54 10.60
CA ILE A 421 8.15 20.49 9.55
C ILE A 421 7.31 19.25 9.83
N GLY A 422 6.02 19.43 10.06
CA GLY A 422 5.08 18.37 10.38
C GLY A 422 4.76 17.44 9.22
N ALA A 423 4.07 16.34 9.51
CA ALA A 423 3.66 15.36 8.52
C ALA A 423 2.73 16.00 7.46
N HIS A 424 2.93 15.62 6.18
CA HIS A 424 2.13 16.12 5.05
C HIS A 424 2.15 17.66 4.87
N ALA A 425 3.06 18.38 5.51
CA ALA A 425 3.00 19.84 5.57
C ALA A 425 2.95 20.54 4.20
N PHE A 426 3.62 19.98 3.20
CA PHE A 426 3.65 20.44 1.80
C PHE A 426 3.24 19.34 0.82
N GLU A 427 2.44 18.37 1.28
CA GLU A 427 1.94 17.30 0.40
C GLU A 427 1.21 17.90 -0.80
N GLN A 428 1.49 17.39 -2.02
CA GLN A 428 0.89 17.86 -3.28
C GLN A 428 1.13 19.35 -3.61
N CYS A 429 2.17 19.98 -3.09
CA CYS A 429 2.62 21.29 -3.57
C CYS A 429 3.35 21.11 -4.92
N ILE A 430 2.60 20.76 -5.97
CA ILE A 430 3.13 20.31 -7.25
C ILE A 430 3.98 21.36 -7.97
N GLY A 431 3.69 22.65 -7.76
CA GLY A 431 4.42 23.78 -8.36
C GLY A 431 5.75 24.12 -7.69
N LEU A 432 6.06 23.53 -6.53
CA LEU A 432 7.22 23.89 -5.72
C LEU A 432 8.51 23.37 -6.34
N LYS A 433 9.38 24.30 -6.79
CA LYS A 433 10.57 23.95 -7.58
C LYS A 433 11.84 23.82 -6.75
N GLU A 434 12.04 24.71 -5.79
CA GLU A 434 13.23 24.76 -4.98
C GLU A 434 12.87 25.07 -3.52
N ILE A 435 13.54 24.39 -2.61
CA ILE A 435 13.41 24.58 -1.17
C ILE A 435 14.79 24.80 -0.58
N SER A 436 14.90 25.85 0.24
CA SER A 436 16.08 26.13 1.02
C SER A 436 15.73 26.04 2.51
N LEU A 437 16.02 24.90 3.12
CA LEU A 437 15.84 24.70 4.55
C LEU A 437 16.91 25.40 5.37
N PRO A 438 16.64 25.83 6.60
CA PRO A 438 17.66 26.36 7.50
C PRO A 438 18.82 25.38 7.69
N ALA A 439 20.04 25.86 7.55
CA ALA A 439 21.23 25.01 7.62
C ALA A 439 21.49 24.40 9.02
N LYS A 440 20.90 24.99 10.07
CA LYS A 440 21.09 24.58 11.48
C LYS A 440 19.76 24.71 12.24
N GLY A 441 19.64 23.94 13.30
CA GLY A 441 18.51 24.06 14.24
C GLY A 441 17.32 23.16 13.89
N MET A 442 17.19 22.67 12.67
CA MET A 442 16.15 21.70 12.32
C MET A 442 16.43 20.33 12.96
N THR A 443 15.38 19.71 13.48
CA THR A 443 15.42 18.41 14.14
C THR A 443 14.52 17.38 13.48
N GLU A 444 13.51 17.82 12.71
CA GLU A 444 12.50 16.93 12.15
C GLU A 444 11.94 17.42 10.81
N ILE A 445 11.80 16.48 9.86
CA ILE A 445 10.98 16.61 8.67
C ILE A 445 10.04 15.42 8.70
N GLY A 446 8.74 15.68 8.88
CA GLY A 446 7.74 14.66 9.13
C GLY A 446 7.42 13.77 7.92
N GLU A 447 6.63 12.74 8.19
CA GLU A 447 6.10 11.80 7.19
C GLU A 447 5.42 12.56 6.06
N ALA A 448 5.66 12.13 4.81
CA ALA A 448 5.03 12.68 3.61
C ALA A 448 5.12 14.23 3.49
N ALA A 449 6.05 14.88 4.20
CA ALA A 449 6.11 16.34 4.28
C ALA A 449 6.16 17.03 2.91
N PHE A 450 6.80 16.41 1.92
CA PHE A 450 6.91 16.90 0.54
C PHE A 450 6.39 15.90 -0.49
N LYS A 451 5.53 14.96 -0.07
CA LYS A 451 4.96 13.95 -0.96
C LYS A 451 4.23 14.62 -2.13
N GLY A 452 4.52 14.17 -3.36
CA GLY A 452 3.87 14.67 -4.56
C GLY A 452 4.31 16.07 -5.02
N CYS A 453 5.36 16.66 -4.43
CA CYS A 453 5.98 17.90 -4.94
C CYS A 453 6.70 17.62 -6.27
N SER A 454 5.94 17.42 -7.36
CA SER A 454 6.45 16.86 -8.60
C SER A 454 7.48 17.73 -9.31
N GLU A 455 7.41 19.08 -9.15
CA GLU A 455 8.34 20.04 -9.73
C GLU A 455 9.59 20.29 -8.87
N LEU A 456 9.65 19.74 -7.63
CA LEU A 456 10.79 19.92 -6.74
C LEU A 456 12.06 19.32 -7.35
N ALA A 457 13.02 20.18 -7.69
CA ALA A 457 14.22 19.75 -8.42
C ALA A 457 15.41 19.45 -7.50
N ARG A 458 15.53 20.15 -6.37
CA ARG A 458 16.65 20.03 -5.44
C ARG A 458 16.24 20.30 -4.00
N ILE A 459 16.92 19.63 -3.05
CA ILE A 459 16.83 19.91 -1.63
C ILE A 459 18.13 19.58 -0.91
N ASN A 460 18.46 20.38 0.11
CA ASN A 460 19.55 20.12 1.04
C ASN A 460 18.94 19.79 2.42
N ILE A 461 19.17 18.58 2.90
CA ILE A 461 18.70 18.15 4.23
C ILE A 461 19.70 18.64 5.27
N PRO A 462 19.24 19.36 6.32
CA PRO A 462 20.12 19.91 7.36
C PRO A 462 20.81 18.85 8.21
N GLU A 463 21.97 19.19 8.78
CA GLU A 463 22.78 18.27 9.61
C GLU A 463 22.09 17.78 10.91
N GLY A 464 21.04 18.47 11.37
CA GLY A 464 20.27 18.05 12.57
C GLY A 464 19.24 16.94 12.32
N ILE A 465 19.00 16.58 11.06
CA ILE A 465 18.03 15.57 10.69
C ILE A 465 18.66 14.19 10.79
N THR A 466 18.08 13.34 11.63
CA THR A 466 18.54 11.96 11.87
C THR A 466 17.77 10.92 11.09
N GLU A 467 16.62 11.30 10.52
CA GLU A 467 15.75 10.43 9.75
C GLU A 467 15.14 11.17 8.57
N ILE A 468 15.08 10.53 7.41
CA ILE A 468 14.14 10.87 6.34
C ILE A 468 12.91 10.04 6.61
N ALA A 469 11.84 10.65 7.08
CA ALA A 469 10.61 9.96 7.46
C ALA A 469 9.92 9.27 6.27
N ASP A 470 8.92 8.44 6.56
CA ASP A 470 8.21 7.68 5.56
C ASP A 470 7.55 8.60 4.52
N SER A 471 7.59 8.22 3.25
CA SER A 471 7.01 8.96 2.12
C SER A 471 7.44 10.42 1.98
N THR A 472 8.46 10.91 2.69
CA THR A 472 8.81 12.35 2.75
C THR A 472 8.92 12.99 1.36
N PHE A 473 9.52 12.30 0.37
CA PHE A 473 9.69 12.78 -1.00
C PHE A 473 9.02 11.86 -2.03
N GLU A 474 8.09 11.02 -1.62
CA GLU A 474 7.37 10.14 -2.54
C GLU A 474 6.70 10.93 -3.66
N GLY A 475 6.90 10.53 -4.91
CA GLY A 475 6.31 11.21 -6.07
C GLY A 475 6.96 12.55 -6.45
N CYS A 476 8.11 12.92 -5.88
CA CYS A 476 8.89 14.09 -6.31
C CYS A 476 9.61 13.76 -7.63
N LYS A 477 8.86 13.73 -8.74
CA LYS A 477 9.31 13.20 -10.04
C LYS A 477 10.54 13.91 -10.62
N ASN A 478 10.66 15.24 -10.39
CA ASN A 478 11.74 16.06 -10.90
C ASN A 478 12.92 16.19 -9.92
N LEU A 479 12.85 15.58 -8.73
CA LEU A 479 13.90 15.67 -7.72
C LEU A 479 15.17 14.97 -8.21
N SER A 480 16.13 15.77 -8.65
CA SER A 480 17.38 15.29 -9.25
C SER A 480 18.61 15.45 -8.35
N ALA A 481 18.54 16.35 -7.38
CA ALA A 481 19.63 16.66 -6.47
C ALA A 481 19.16 16.68 -5.01
N VAL A 482 19.63 15.71 -4.23
CA VAL A 482 19.42 15.62 -2.78
C VAL A 482 20.80 15.61 -2.11
N THR A 483 21.01 16.52 -1.17
CA THR A 483 22.16 16.48 -0.29
C THR A 483 21.71 15.98 1.07
N LEU A 484 22.19 14.83 1.50
CA LEU A 484 21.93 14.28 2.82
C LEU A 484 22.93 14.82 3.84
N PRO A 485 22.58 14.82 5.15
CA PRO A 485 23.51 15.12 6.24
C PRO A 485 24.78 14.27 6.12
N LYS A 486 25.93 14.89 6.37
CA LYS A 486 27.21 14.15 6.35
C LYS A 486 27.29 13.15 7.49
N ASN A 487 26.71 13.50 8.64
CA ASN A 487 26.70 12.69 9.86
C ASN A 487 25.30 12.70 10.47
N GLY A 488 24.99 11.68 11.27
CA GLY A 488 23.80 11.64 12.10
C GLY A 488 22.54 11.12 11.41
N LEU A 489 22.52 10.95 10.09
CA LEU A 489 21.38 10.29 9.42
C LEU A 489 21.45 8.78 9.71
N VAL A 490 20.44 8.27 10.40
CA VAL A 490 20.36 6.88 10.87
C VAL A 490 19.38 6.06 10.03
N ARG A 491 18.26 6.66 9.59
CA ARG A 491 17.19 5.96 8.88
C ARG A 491 16.73 6.71 7.63
N ILE A 492 16.46 5.97 6.56
CA ILE A 492 15.64 6.38 5.43
C ILE A 492 14.37 5.55 5.50
N GLY A 493 13.23 6.20 5.66
CA GLY A 493 11.92 5.61 5.89
C GLY A 493 11.31 4.90 4.69
N ASP A 494 10.12 4.34 4.91
CA ASP A 494 9.36 3.61 3.89
C ASP A 494 8.94 4.58 2.78
N SER A 495 9.06 4.17 1.52
CA SER A 495 8.72 4.98 0.35
C SER A 495 9.35 6.39 0.31
N ALA A 496 10.37 6.69 1.12
CA ALA A 496 10.90 8.04 1.31
C ALA A 496 11.32 8.76 0.01
N PHE A 497 11.82 8.02 -0.99
CA PHE A 497 12.17 8.49 -2.34
C PHE A 497 11.51 7.65 -3.45
N ALA A 498 10.36 7.03 -3.14
CA ALA A 498 9.62 6.30 -4.16
C ALA A 498 9.14 7.25 -5.27
N ASP A 499 9.11 6.77 -6.52
CA ASP A 499 8.72 7.55 -7.71
C ASP A 499 9.54 8.83 -7.97
N CYS A 500 10.74 8.98 -7.38
CA CYS A 500 11.69 10.05 -7.67
C CYS A 500 12.46 9.74 -8.97
N ALA A 501 11.79 9.82 -10.12
CA ALA A 501 12.31 9.36 -11.39
C ALA A 501 13.58 10.12 -11.87
N ALA A 502 13.73 11.40 -11.51
CA ALA A 502 14.90 12.21 -11.87
C ALA A 502 16.09 12.01 -10.92
N LEU A 503 15.92 11.34 -9.77
CA LEU A 503 16.98 11.14 -8.78
C LEU A 503 17.96 10.07 -9.28
N THR A 504 18.99 10.47 -10.00
CA THR A 504 19.95 9.53 -10.59
C THR A 504 21.14 9.22 -9.72
N VAL A 505 21.49 10.11 -8.80
CA VAL A 505 22.63 9.97 -7.87
C VAL A 505 22.21 10.38 -6.47
N LEU A 506 22.47 9.51 -5.51
CA LEU A 506 22.31 9.81 -4.08
C LEU A 506 23.49 9.19 -3.32
N LYS A 507 24.20 10.01 -2.54
CA LYS A 507 25.29 9.55 -1.69
C LYS A 507 24.77 9.32 -0.27
N LEU A 508 24.86 8.10 0.21
CA LEU A 508 24.48 7.73 1.56
C LEU A 508 25.63 8.01 2.54
N GLY A 509 25.31 8.55 3.72
CA GLY A 509 26.26 8.80 4.80
C GLY A 509 26.67 7.54 5.56
N HIS A 510 27.82 7.60 6.27
CA HIS A 510 28.37 6.45 7.00
C HIS A 510 27.62 6.10 8.30
N GLY A 511 26.67 6.92 8.75
CA GLY A 511 25.87 6.65 9.97
C GLY A 511 24.54 5.92 9.69
N LEU A 512 24.21 5.66 8.43
CA LEU A 512 22.94 5.06 8.05
C LEU A 512 22.88 3.60 8.51
N GLU A 513 21.84 3.22 9.24
CA GLU A 513 21.60 1.89 9.81
C GLU A 513 20.43 1.16 9.12
N ALA A 514 19.43 1.91 8.63
CA ALA A 514 18.23 1.33 8.05
C ALA A 514 17.76 2.05 6.78
N ILE A 515 17.26 1.26 5.82
CA ILE A 515 16.55 1.71 4.63
C ILE A 515 15.22 0.98 4.60
N GLY A 516 14.11 1.72 4.57
CA GLY A 516 12.74 1.22 4.69
C GLY A 516 12.20 0.50 3.45
N GLU A 517 10.97 0.00 3.59
CA GLU A 517 10.23 -0.64 2.50
C GLU A 517 10.02 0.35 1.36
N LYS A 518 10.22 -0.10 0.11
CA LYS A 518 10.02 0.74 -1.10
C LYS A 518 10.77 2.08 -1.08
N ALA A 519 11.74 2.30 -0.21
CA ALA A 519 12.39 3.60 0.00
C ALA A 519 12.87 4.27 -1.30
N PHE A 520 13.28 3.50 -2.30
CA PHE A 520 13.72 3.95 -3.62
C PHE A 520 12.96 3.26 -4.77
N ALA A 521 11.74 2.79 -4.50
CA ALA A 521 10.94 2.14 -5.53
C ALA A 521 10.65 3.12 -6.68
N ALA A 522 10.75 2.64 -7.93
CA ALA A 522 10.56 3.44 -9.15
C ALA A 522 11.42 4.73 -9.21
N SER A 523 12.49 4.82 -8.41
CA SER A 523 13.44 5.94 -8.47
C SER A 523 14.41 5.81 -9.66
N GLY A 524 14.96 6.95 -10.08
CA GLY A 524 15.93 7.01 -11.16
C GLY A 524 17.37 6.66 -10.79
N VAL A 525 17.64 6.26 -9.53
CA VAL A 525 18.99 6.01 -9.02
C VAL A 525 19.72 4.95 -9.86
N LYS A 526 20.93 5.30 -10.35
CA LYS A 526 21.70 4.44 -11.27
C LYS A 526 22.70 3.54 -10.55
N GLU A 527 23.32 4.05 -9.50
CA GLU A 527 24.33 3.34 -8.73
C GLU A 527 24.08 3.52 -7.24
N MET A 528 24.13 2.44 -6.50
CA MET A 528 23.97 2.48 -5.05
C MET A 528 25.04 1.63 -4.37
N LYS A 529 25.85 2.32 -3.57
CA LYS A 529 26.72 1.66 -2.59
C LYS A 529 26.14 1.89 -1.20
N ILE A 530 25.59 0.83 -0.63
CA ILE A 530 25.01 0.88 0.71
C ILE A 530 26.14 0.81 1.72
N PRO A 531 26.20 1.73 2.72
CA PRO A 531 27.24 1.73 3.75
C PRO A 531 27.25 0.45 4.59
N ASP A 532 28.40 0.06 5.09
CA ASP A 532 28.56 -1.14 5.94
C ASP A 532 27.87 -1.03 7.29
N THR A 533 27.46 0.17 7.69
CA THR A 533 26.65 0.43 8.89
C THR A 533 25.19 0.01 8.75
N VAL A 534 24.71 -0.16 7.52
CA VAL A 534 23.31 -0.59 7.29
C VAL A 534 23.16 -2.06 7.64
N ILE A 535 22.27 -2.31 8.62
CA ILE A 535 21.93 -3.64 9.12
C ILE A 535 20.49 -4.04 8.76
N SER A 536 19.67 -3.09 8.32
CA SER A 536 18.27 -3.34 7.92
C SER A 536 17.96 -2.76 6.55
N LEU A 537 17.40 -3.60 5.70
CA LEU A 537 16.86 -3.23 4.38
C LEU A 537 15.40 -3.67 4.31
N GLY A 538 14.52 -2.78 3.88
CA GLY A 538 13.10 -3.05 3.68
C GLY A 538 12.82 -3.86 2.40
N LYS A 539 11.70 -4.56 2.39
CA LYS A 539 11.16 -5.23 1.20
C LYS A 539 10.99 -4.21 0.07
N ARG A 540 11.28 -4.63 -1.18
CA ARG A 540 11.07 -3.77 -2.36
C ARG A 540 11.81 -2.43 -2.31
N ALA A 541 12.83 -2.25 -1.47
CA ALA A 541 13.50 -0.96 -1.30
C ALA A 541 13.98 -0.34 -2.62
N PHE A 542 14.31 -1.13 -3.62
CA PHE A 542 14.70 -0.70 -4.97
C PHE A 542 13.82 -1.30 -6.08
N TYR A 543 12.56 -1.59 -5.76
CA TYR A 543 11.59 -2.14 -6.71
C TYR A 543 11.42 -1.22 -7.94
N ARG A 544 11.49 -1.76 -9.16
CA ARG A 544 11.37 -1.00 -10.42
C ARG A 544 12.33 0.20 -10.52
N SER A 545 13.42 0.22 -9.78
CA SER A 545 14.38 1.33 -9.80
C SER A 545 15.23 1.33 -11.06
N GLY A 546 15.84 2.49 -11.37
CA GLY A 546 16.78 2.66 -12.49
C GLY A 546 18.18 2.11 -12.24
N LEU A 547 18.40 1.32 -11.19
CA LEU A 547 19.71 0.81 -10.79
C LEU A 547 20.41 0.04 -11.91
N ARG A 548 21.69 0.36 -12.13
CA ARG A 548 22.62 -0.38 -12.98
C ARG A 548 23.63 -1.18 -12.18
N SER A 549 23.99 -0.68 -11.01
CA SER A 549 24.85 -1.37 -10.06
C SER A 549 24.40 -1.18 -8.63
N LEU A 550 24.51 -2.26 -7.84
CA LEU A 550 24.19 -2.29 -6.41
C LEU A 550 25.28 -3.06 -5.66
N THR A 551 25.75 -2.46 -4.56
CA THR A 551 26.62 -3.14 -3.60
C THR A 551 25.90 -3.21 -2.26
N LEU A 552 25.67 -4.44 -1.77
CA LEU A 552 25.07 -4.71 -0.47
C LEU A 552 26.14 -4.89 0.60
N PRO A 553 25.95 -4.31 1.81
CA PRO A 553 26.91 -4.36 2.90
C PRO A 553 26.94 -5.72 3.62
N GLY A 554 28.01 -5.92 4.40
CA GLY A 554 28.15 -7.14 5.20
C GLY A 554 27.32 -7.20 6.48
N GLY A 555 26.73 -6.09 6.89
CA GLY A 555 25.85 -6.01 8.05
C GLY A 555 24.44 -6.57 7.82
N VAL A 556 24.05 -6.76 6.55
CA VAL A 556 22.78 -7.35 6.15
C VAL A 556 22.95 -8.85 5.98
N GLU A 557 22.40 -9.66 6.90
CA GLU A 557 22.46 -11.12 6.81
C GLU A 557 21.49 -11.70 5.79
N GLU A 558 20.33 -11.07 5.62
CA GLU A 558 19.29 -11.47 4.68
C GLU A 558 18.99 -10.37 3.67
N VAL A 559 19.06 -10.71 2.39
CA VAL A 559 18.55 -9.85 1.32
C VAL A 559 17.03 -9.93 1.33
N PRO A 560 16.29 -8.83 1.55
CA PRO A 560 14.85 -8.89 1.71
C PRO A 560 14.11 -9.26 0.42
N GLU A 561 12.85 -9.64 0.60
CA GLU A 561 11.92 -9.96 -0.48
C GLU A 561 11.82 -8.83 -1.50
N ALA A 562 11.85 -9.20 -2.78
CA ALA A 562 11.64 -8.32 -3.93
C ALA A 562 12.53 -7.07 -3.95
N LEU A 563 13.68 -7.09 -3.26
CA LEU A 563 14.55 -5.93 -3.05
C LEU A 563 14.72 -5.07 -4.31
N CYS A 564 15.06 -5.69 -5.45
CA CYS A 564 15.28 -5.05 -6.75
C CYS A 564 14.38 -5.62 -7.85
N GLU A 565 13.27 -6.25 -7.47
CA GLU A 565 12.36 -6.84 -8.45
C GLU A 565 11.96 -5.82 -9.52
N PHE A 566 11.96 -6.23 -10.80
CA PHE A 566 11.73 -5.37 -11.98
C PHE A 566 12.74 -4.22 -12.19
N SER A 567 13.89 -4.21 -11.51
CA SER A 567 14.97 -3.25 -11.80
C SER A 567 15.75 -3.73 -13.02
N THR A 568 15.14 -3.57 -14.20
CA THR A 568 15.61 -4.19 -15.45
C THR A 568 16.94 -3.68 -15.96
N GLU A 569 17.45 -2.53 -15.48
CA GLU A 569 18.79 -2.03 -15.83
C GLU A 569 19.89 -2.63 -14.95
N LEU A 570 19.56 -3.35 -13.85
CA LEU A 570 20.54 -3.89 -12.91
C LEU A 570 21.38 -4.99 -13.55
N GLY A 571 22.59 -4.63 -13.92
CA GLY A 571 23.56 -5.54 -14.57
C GLY A 571 24.71 -5.97 -13.68
N SER A 572 24.99 -5.23 -12.61
CA SER A 572 26.09 -5.49 -11.67
C SER A 572 25.61 -5.55 -10.23
N LEU A 573 25.84 -6.68 -9.58
CA LEU A 573 25.46 -6.91 -8.18
C LEU A 573 26.68 -7.41 -7.41
N THR A 574 26.98 -6.76 -6.28
CA THR A 574 28.01 -7.19 -5.34
C THR A 574 27.35 -7.53 -4.02
N LEU A 575 27.48 -8.78 -3.60
CA LEU A 575 27.00 -9.31 -2.32
C LEU A 575 28.18 -9.47 -1.36
N SER A 576 28.10 -8.91 -0.18
CA SER A 576 29.14 -9.03 0.85
C SER A 576 29.09 -10.38 1.57
N LYS A 577 30.21 -10.75 2.22
CA LYS A 577 30.39 -12.07 2.86
C LYS A 577 29.44 -12.35 4.03
N GLY A 578 28.82 -11.30 4.62
CA GLY A 578 27.87 -11.43 5.72
C GLY A 578 26.51 -12.01 5.29
N ILE A 579 26.18 -11.94 4.00
CA ILE A 579 24.86 -12.36 3.50
C ILE A 579 24.77 -13.89 3.55
N ARG A 580 23.75 -14.37 4.27
CA ARG A 580 23.43 -15.79 4.45
C ARG A 580 22.20 -16.23 3.67
N LYS A 581 21.25 -15.32 3.45
CA LYS A 581 20.00 -15.61 2.77
C LYS A 581 19.69 -14.60 1.69
N ILE A 582 19.13 -15.06 0.57
CA ILE A 582 18.57 -14.23 -0.48
C ILE A 582 17.06 -14.48 -0.49
N GLY A 583 16.27 -13.44 -0.20
CA GLY A 583 14.82 -13.53 -0.07
C GLY A 583 14.09 -13.79 -1.39
N ARG A 584 12.80 -14.08 -1.27
CA ARG A 584 11.89 -14.31 -2.39
C ARG A 584 11.94 -13.14 -3.38
N ARG A 585 12.06 -13.48 -4.69
CA ARG A 585 12.04 -12.51 -5.81
C ARG A 585 13.04 -11.35 -5.67
N ALA A 586 14.04 -11.44 -4.80
CA ALA A 586 14.94 -10.35 -4.44
C ALA A 586 15.55 -9.63 -5.66
N PHE A 587 15.86 -10.35 -6.71
CA PHE A 587 16.44 -9.86 -7.97
C PHE A 587 15.68 -10.38 -9.20
N ALA A 588 14.40 -10.71 -9.03
CA ALA A 588 13.58 -11.16 -10.15
C ALA A 588 13.46 -10.06 -11.22
N GLN A 589 13.45 -10.43 -12.49
CA GLN A 589 13.38 -9.54 -13.65
C GLN A 589 14.59 -8.57 -13.78
N CYS A 590 15.71 -8.82 -13.10
CA CYS A 590 16.95 -8.07 -13.26
C CYS A 590 17.81 -8.65 -14.40
N HIS A 591 18.52 -7.77 -15.15
CA HIS A 591 19.42 -8.18 -16.23
C HIS A 591 20.86 -8.40 -15.76
N LEU A 592 21.05 -9.12 -14.65
CA LEU A 592 22.38 -9.41 -14.12
C LEU A 592 23.27 -10.11 -15.15
N ARG A 593 24.50 -9.62 -15.31
CA ARG A 593 25.49 -10.19 -16.24
C ARG A 593 26.38 -11.22 -15.56
N ASN A 594 26.82 -10.91 -14.36
CA ASN A 594 27.65 -11.75 -13.52
C ASN A 594 27.02 -11.81 -12.13
N LEU A 595 27.06 -12.98 -11.52
CA LEU A 595 26.61 -13.21 -10.16
C LEU A 595 27.70 -13.95 -9.39
N THR A 596 28.24 -13.29 -8.38
CA THR A 596 29.14 -13.93 -7.41
C THR A 596 28.40 -14.06 -6.10
N LEU A 597 28.16 -15.30 -5.68
CA LEU A 597 27.51 -15.62 -4.43
C LEU A 597 28.56 -15.70 -3.31
N PRO A 598 28.29 -15.14 -2.12
CA PRO A 598 29.26 -15.16 -1.01
C PRO A 598 29.40 -16.55 -0.40
N ASP A 599 30.60 -16.85 0.12
CA ASP A 599 30.95 -18.16 0.69
C ASP A 599 30.08 -18.56 1.90
N GLY A 600 29.43 -17.59 2.59
CA GLY A 600 28.55 -17.85 3.73
C GLY A 600 27.07 -18.05 3.38
N LEU A 601 26.70 -17.99 2.08
CA LEU A 601 25.30 -18.07 1.66
C LEU A 601 24.72 -19.46 1.93
N GLU A 602 23.61 -19.51 2.66
CA GLU A 602 22.94 -20.74 3.09
C GLU A 602 21.69 -21.08 2.26
N SER A 603 20.91 -20.07 1.87
CA SER A 603 19.69 -20.29 1.07
C SER A 603 19.44 -19.23 0.02
N ILE A 604 18.82 -19.65 -1.07
CA ILE A 604 18.31 -18.79 -2.14
C ILE A 604 16.81 -19.03 -2.22
N GLY A 605 16.05 -17.96 -1.96
CA GLY A 605 14.60 -17.99 -1.87
C GLY A 605 13.88 -18.22 -3.20
N GLU A 606 12.58 -18.37 -3.11
CA GLU A 606 11.69 -18.57 -4.24
C GLU A 606 11.87 -17.44 -5.27
N GLU A 607 12.00 -17.82 -6.55
CA GLU A 607 12.11 -16.90 -7.69
C GLU A 607 13.18 -15.80 -7.54
N ALA A 608 14.16 -15.97 -6.67
CA ALA A 608 15.12 -14.93 -6.29
C ALA A 608 15.83 -14.26 -7.49
N PHE A 609 16.13 -15.00 -8.55
CA PHE A 609 16.75 -14.54 -9.79
C PHE A 609 15.89 -14.87 -11.02
N ALA A 610 14.62 -15.17 -10.82
CA ALA A 610 13.74 -15.58 -11.91
C ALA A 610 13.54 -14.45 -12.92
N PHE A 611 13.40 -14.84 -14.18
CA PHE A 611 13.05 -13.90 -15.23
C PHE A 611 11.70 -14.28 -15.83
N ASN A 612 10.74 -13.35 -15.77
CA ASN A 612 9.42 -13.49 -16.38
C ASN A 612 8.49 -14.56 -15.78
N THR A 613 8.28 -14.50 -14.46
CA THR A 613 7.48 -15.48 -13.71
C THR A 613 5.98 -15.29 -13.78
N GLU A 614 5.47 -14.12 -14.20
CA GLU A 614 4.04 -13.93 -14.41
C GLU A 614 3.58 -14.69 -15.67
N GLY A 615 3.17 -15.93 -15.47
CA GLY A 615 2.61 -16.77 -16.53
C GLY A 615 3.63 -17.52 -17.37
N VAL A 616 4.62 -18.15 -16.75
CA VAL A 616 5.64 -19.03 -17.41
C VAL A 616 5.01 -19.94 -18.48
N LEU A 617 3.79 -20.40 -18.30
CA LEU A 617 3.08 -21.24 -19.28
C LEU A 617 2.36 -20.45 -20.40
N SER A 618 1.91 -19.23 -20.14
CA SER A 618 1.21 -18.38 -21.12
C SER A 618 2.17 -17.64 -22.05
N PHE A 619 3.28 -17.17 -21.50
CA PHE A 619 4.30 -16.41 -22.21
C PHE A 619 5.05 -17.23 -23.27
N TYR A 620 5.25 -18.52 -23.00
CA TYR A 620 5.90 -19.46 -23.93
C TYR A 620 5.29 -19.52 -25.32
N LYS A 621 3.97 -19.45 -25.43
CA LYS A 621 3.27 -19.49 -26.72
C LYS A 621 3.50 -18.25 -27.58
N THR A 622 3.83 -17.11 -26.96
CA THR A 622 3.88 -15.81 -27.65
C THR A 622 5.31 -15.35 -27.99
N TYR A 623 6.35 -15.84 -27.30
CA TYR A 623 7.72 -15.28 -27.38
C TYR A 623 8.81 -16.23 -27.88
N LEU A 624 8.49 -17.47 -28.25
CA LEU A 624 9.45 -18.38 -28.88
C LEU A 624 9.93 -17.82 -30.23
N GLY A 625 10.95 -17.01 -30.21
CA GLY A 625 11.54 -16.39 -31.40
C GLY A 625 12.23 -15.05 -31.15
N LYS A 626 12.13 -14.49 -29.94
CA LYS A 626 12.81 -13.24 -29.58
C LYS A 626 14.17 -13.51 -28.91
N LYS A 627 15.07 -12.52 -29.04
CA LYS A 627 16.44 -12.51 -28.48
C LYS A 627 16.44 -12.84 -26.99
N ALA A 628 17.45 -13.59 -26.53
CA ALA A 628 17.66 -13.92 -25.10
C ALA A 628 17.38 -12.73 -24.18
N MET A 629 16.58 -12.97 -23.14
CA MET A 629 16.06 -11.92 -22.26
C MET A 629 16.91 -11.72 -21.01
N THR A 630 17.70 -12.71 -20.58
CA THR A 630 18.63 -12.60 -19.45
C THR A 630 20.08 -12.47 -19.92
N ASN A 631 20.93 -11.85 -19.09
CA ASN A 631 22.35 -11.75 -19.35
C ASN A 631 23.22 -12.68 -18.49
N LEU A 632 22.62 -13.37 -17.49
CA LEU A 632 23.31 -14.25 -16.56
C LEU A 632 23.81 -15.50 -17.29
N GLY A 633 25.12 -15.59 -17.47
CA GLY A 633 25.75 -16.67 -18.24
C GLY A 633 26.23 -17.85 -17.38
N SER A 634 26.60 -17.61 -16.14
CA SER A 634 27.09 -18.63 -15.22
C SER A 634 26.81 -18.31 -13.77
N VAL A 635 26.65 -19.38 -12.96
CA VAL A 635 26.53 -19.31 -11.50
C VAL A 635 27.42 -20.40 -10.87
N LYS A 636 28.17 -20.00 -9.83
CA LYS A 636 28.91 -20.91 -8.96
C LYS A 636 28.33 -20.84 -7.56
N PHE A 637 27.81 -21.94 -7.07
CA PHE A 637 27.23 -22.05 -5.75
C PHE A 637 28.30 -22.34 -4.68
N PRO A 638 28.27 -21.65 -3.52
CA PRO A 638 29.25 -21.85 -2.45
C PRO A 638 29.02 -23.14 -1.69
N ALA A 639 30.02 -23.53 -0.90
CA ALA A 639 29.97 -24.76 -0.10
C ALA A 639 28.90 -24.73 1.01
N SER A 640 28.60 -23.54 1.54
CA SER A 640 27.62 -23.33 2.61
C SER A 640 26.16 -23.45 2.18
N LEU A 641 25.90 -23.47 0.86
CA LEU A 641 24.52 -23.45 0.36
C LEU A 641 23.80 -24.76 0.70
N LYS A 642 22.62 -24.65 1.30
CA LYS A 642 21.79 -25.79 1.76
C LYS A 642 20.57 -25.99 0.86
N GLU A 643 20.04 -24.90 0.29
CA GLU A 643 18.77 -24.89 -0.43
C GLU A 643 18.78 -23.90 -1.60
N ILE A 644 18.17 -24.32 -2.72
CA ILE A 644 17.80 -23.49 -3.86
C ILE A 644 16.27 -23.55 -3.98
N GLY A 645 15.60 -22.45 -3.69
CA GLY A 645 14.15 -22.37 -3.61
C GLY A 645 13.43 -22.54 -4.95
N LYS A 646 12.12 -22.65 -4.87
CA LYS A 646 11.21 -22.79 -6.02
C LYS A 646 11.45 -21.67 -7.05
N GLY A 647 11.59 -22.05 -8.33
CA GLY A 647 11.75 -21.10 -9.43
C GLY A 647 12.97 -20.18 -9.34
N ALA A 648 13.93 -20.40 -8.44
CA ALA A 648 14.99 -19.46 -8.10
C ALA A 648 15.75 -18.88 -9.31
N PHE A 649 15.96 -19.67 -10.36
CA PHE A 649 16.58 -19.30 -11.63
C PHE A 649 15.67 -19.56 -12.84
N ALA A 650 14.36 -19.63 -12.62
CA ALA A 650 13.39 -19.87 -13.69
C ALA A 650 13.50 -18.79 -14.78
N GLY A 651 13.52 -19.23 -16.05
CA GLY A 651 13.62 -18.32 -17.19
C GLY A 651 14.98 -17.67 -17.40
N CYS A 652 16.05 -18.12 -16.70
CA CYS A 652 17.42 -17.70 -16.97
C CYS A 652 17.93 -18.33 -18.26
N ASP A 653 17.35 -17.89 -19.39
CA ASP A 653 17.53 -18.49 -20.72
C ASP A 653 18.97 -18.45 -21.25
N ASN A 654 19.79 -17.54 -20.76
CA ASN A 654 21.20 -17.37 -21.13
C ASN A 654 22.17 -18.17 -20.23
N LEU A 655 21.67 -18.77 -19.14
CA LEU A 655 22.47 -19.52 -18.18
C LEU A 655 23.05 -20.78 -18.84
N ALA A 656 24.35 -20.74 -19.13
CA ALA A 656 25.07 -21.80 -19.85
C ALA A 656 25.87 -22.75 -18.93
N SER A 657 26.24 -22.26 -17.73
CA SER A 657 27.06 -22.98 -16.78
C SER A 657 26.57 -22.83 -15.35
N VAL A 658 26.36 -23.93 -14.69
CA VAL A 658 26.06 -24.03 -13.26
C VAL A 658 27.09 -24.97 -12.65
N SER A 659 27.68 -24.56 -11.54
CA SER A 659 28.66 -25.36 -10.80
C SER A 659 28.49 -25.21 -9.30
N PHE A 660 28.84 -26.23 -8.56
CA PHE A 660 28.81 -26.28 -7.11
C PHE A 660 30.24 -26.30 -6.56
N ALA A 661 30.44 -25.69 -5.41
CA ALA A 661 31.71 -25.84 -4.70
C ALA A 661 31.94 -27.29 -4.26
N LYS A 662 33.21 -27.68 -4.09
CA LYS A 662 33.53 -28.93 -3.47
C LYS A 662 32.99 -28.95 -2.04
N ASP A 663 32.51 -30.10 -1.59
CA ASP A 663 31.94 -30.27 -0.25
C ASP A 663 30.72 -29.37 0.07
N THR A 664 29.95 -29.06 -0.95
CA THR A 664 28.70 -28.28 -0.78
C THR A 664 27.70 -28.98 0.13
N GLN A 665 26.93 -28.20 0.89
CA GLN A 665 25.91 -28.73 1.83
C GLN A 665 24.50 -28.77 1.21
N LEU A 666 24.37 -28.54 -0.09
CA LEU A 666 23.09 -28.43 -0.78
C LEU A 666 22.27 -29.72 -0.62
N LYS A 667 21.09 -29.61 -0.02
CA LYS A 667 20.16 -30.70 0.22
C LYS A 667 18.98 -30.70 -0.74
N GLU A 668 18.56 -29.51 -1.16
CA GLU A 668 17.32 -29.34 -1.90
C GLU A 668 17.50 -28.42 -3.09
N ILE A 669 16.90 -28.79 -4.22
CA ILE A 669 16.62 -27.96 -5.38
C ILE A 669 15.10 -27.95 -5.53
N GLY A 670 14.47 -26.79 -5.30
CA GLY A 670 13.00 -26.61 -5.30
C GLY A 670 12.36 -26.77 -6.67
N ASP A 671 11.03 -26.75 -6.67
CA ASP A 671 10.21 -26.86 -7.88
C ASP A 671 10.60 -25.80 -8.90
N TYR A 672 10.67 -26.19 -10.17
CA TYR A 672 10.94 -25.29 -11.32
C TYR A 672 12.22 -24.44 -11.18
N ALA A 673 13.15 -24.77 -10.27
CA ALA A 673 14.28 -23.91 -9.91
C ALA A 673 15.16 -23.49 -11.09
N PHE A 674 15.34 -24.32 -12.10
CA PHE A 674 16.07 -24.05 -13.34
C PHE A 674 15.21 -24.26 -14.59
N THR A 675 13.89 -24.17 -14.46
CA THR A 675 13.02 -24.30 -15.64
C THR A 675 13.41 -23.24 -16.68
N VAL A 676 13.38 -23.62 -17.98
CA VAL A 676 13.63 -22.70 -19.08
C VAL A 676 15.05 -22.13 -19.13
N CYS A 677 16.02 -22.81 -18.59
CA CYS A 677 17.43 -22.48 -18.80
C CYS A 677 17.88 -22.96 -20.18
N LEU A 678 17.57 -22.22 -21.25
CA LEU A 678 17.68 -22.64 -22.64
C LEU A 678 19.12 -22.89 -23.11
N ARG A 679 20.14 -22.36 -22.43
CA ARG A 679 21.54 -22.56 -22.76
C ARG A 679 22.29 -23.53 -21.86
N LEU A 680 21.63 -24.07 -20.83
CA LEU A 680 22.24 -25.05 -19.92
C LEU A 680 22.39 -26.40 -20.62
N LYS A 681 23.63 -26.73 -21.00
CA LYS A 681 23.93 -27.93 -21.78
C LYS A 681 24.33 -29.12 -20.93
N LYS A 682 25.04 -28.89 -19.83
CA LYS A 682 25.56 -29.94 -18.93
C LYS A 682 25.42 -29.47 -17.49
N LEU A 683 25.05 -30.38 -16.62
CA LEU A 683 24.95 -30.14 -15.18
C LEU A 683 25.35 -31.43 -14.43
N ALA A 684 26.23 -31.29 -13.44
CA ALA A 684 26.51 -32.33 -12.46
C ALA A 684 25.99 -31.83 -11.10
N LEU A 685 25.07 -32.58 -10.53
CA LEU A 685 24.52 -32.31 -9.20
C LEU A 685 25.47 -32.82 -8.12
N PRO A 686 25.53 -32.15 -6.95
CA PRO A 686 26.47 -32.50 -5.89
C PRO A 686 26.02 -33.72 -5.09
N ASP A 687 26.99 -34.45 -4.52
CA ASP A 687 26.75 -35.68 -3.75
C ASP A 687 25.98 -35.47 -2.43
N SER A 688 25.78 -34.22 -2.02
CA SER A 688 24.99 -33.87 -0.83
C SER A 688 23.50 -33.76 -1.08
N LEU A 689 23.07 -33.70 -2.37
CA LEU A 689 21.68 -33.40 -2.76
C LEU A 689 20.77 -34.59 -2.42
N GLN A 690 19.61 -34.31 -1.83
CA GLN A 690 18.61 -35.28 -1.41
C GLN A 690 17.29 -35.15 -2.18
N THR A 691 16.84 -33.92 -2.42
CA THR A 691 15.55 -33.64 -3.02
C THR A 691 15.67 -32.78 -4.28
N ILE A 692 14.96 -33.18 -5.34
CA ILE A 692 14.78 -32.39 -6.57
C ILE A 692 13.28 -32.19 -6.78
N GLY A 693 12.86 -30.95 -6.77
CA GLY A 693 11.44 -30.54 -6.90
C GLY A 693 10.84 -30.79 -8.28
N GLU A 694 9.53 -30.56 -8.36
CA GLU A 694 8.75 -30.70 -9.59
C GLU A 694 9.30 -29.80 -10.70
N GLY A 695 9.42 -30.32 -11.91
CA GLY A 695 9.82 -29.54 -13.09
C GLY A 695 11.15 -28.80 -12.97
N ALA A 696 12.03 -29.16 -12.02
CA ALA A 696 13.23 -28.39 -11.69
C ALA A 696 14.13 -28.09 -12.91
N PHE A 697 14.14 -28.94 -13.91
CA PHE A 697 14.87 -28.79 -15.18
C PHE A 697 13.95 -28.87 -16.40
N SER A 698 12.66 -28.63 -16.22
CA SER A 698 11.70 -28.60 -17.33
C SER A 698 12.09 -27.52 -18.36
N ASP A 699 11.81 -27.78 -19.62
CA ASP A 699 12.12 -26.88 -20.74
C ASP A 699 13.61 -26.50 -20.90
N CYS A 700 14.54 -27.22 -20.30
CA CYS A 700 15.99 -27.11 -20.59
C CYS A 700 16.33 -27.79 -21.92
N ARG A 701 15.78 -27.31 -23.04
CA ARG A 701 15.77 -27.97 -24.37
C ARG A 701 17.13 -28.20 -25.00
N THR A 702 18.18 -27.57 -24.51
CA THR A 702 19.54 -27.76 -25.00
C THR A 702 20.40 -28.67 -24.11
N MET A 703 19.85 -29.15 -22.99
CA MET A 703 20.57 -30.00 -22.07
C MET A 703 20.91 -31.34 -22.73
N THR A 704 22.20 -31.71 -22.74
CA THR A 704 22.70 -32.94 -23.34
C THR A 704 23.27 -33.88 -22.31
N ALA A 705 23.58 -33.39 -21.09
CA ALA A 705 24.08 -34.25 -20.00
C ALA A 705 23.63 -33.74 -18.65
N LEU A 706 23.09 -34.64 -17.82
CA LEU A 706 22.78 -34.41 -16.41
C LEU A 706 23.37 -35.55 -15.60
N THR A 707 24.16 -35.25 -14.57
CA THR A 707 24.67 -36.23 -13.62
C THR A 707 23.92 -36.08 -12.30
N VAL A 708 23.30 -37.16 -11.84
CA VAL A 708 22.50 -37.20 -10.61
C VAL A 708 23.17 -38.17 -9.65
N PRO A 709 23.53 -37.75 -8.43
CA PRO A 709 24.18 -38.62 -7.45
C PRO A 709 23.18 -39.56 -6.77
N ASP A 710 23.70 -40.60 -6.13
CA ASP A 710 22.90 -41.65 -5.44
C ASP A 710 22.23 -41.12 -4.16
N SER A 711 22.66 -39.98 -3.65
CA SER A 711 22.08 -39.32 -2.49
C SER A 711 20.67 -38.80 -2.72
N VAL A 712 20.25 -38.67 -3.99
CA VAL A 712 18.90 -38.16 -4.33
C VAL A 712 17.87 -39.26 -4.07
N THR A 713 17.00 -39.02 -3.09
CA THR A 713 15.93 -39.92 -2.66
C THR A 713 14.53 -39.47 -3.05
N GLU A 714 14.39 -38.19 -3.36
CA GLU A 714 13.09 -37.59 -3.72
C GLU A 714 13.21 -36.84 -5.05
N ILE A 715 12.29 -37.13 -5.97
CA ILE A 715 12.22 -36.49 -7.30
C ILE A 715 10.77 -36.13 -7.61
N GLY A 716 10.53 -34.84 -7.81
CA GLY A 716 9.22 -34.30 -8.18
C GLY A 716 8.79 -34.67 -9.60
N ALA A 717 7.51 -34.50 -9.88
CA ALA A 717 6.92 -34.74 -11.19
C ALA A 717 7.55 -33.86 -12.27
N GLU A 718 7.36 -34.21 -13.53
CA GLU A 718 7.73 -33.39 -14.72
C GLU A 718 9.19 -32.88 -14.76
N LEU A 719 10.10 -33.47 -14.01
CA LEU A 719 11.51 -33.04 -13.84
C LEU A 719 12.17 -32.59 -15.15
N LEU A 720 11.98 -33.35 -16.23
CA LEU A 720 12.59 -33.18 -17.54
C LEU A 720 11.58 -32.90 -18.65
N LYS A 721 10.44 -32.31 -18.33
CA LYS A 721 9.43 -31.98 -19.34
C LYS A 721 10.05 -31.17 -20.48
N ASN A 722 9.72 -31.53 -21.74
CA ASN A 722 10.26 -30.89 -22.95
C ASN A 722 11.81 -30.92 -23.06
N HIS A 723 12.45 -31.98 -22.58
CA HIS A 723 13.90 -32.13 -22.64
C HIS A 723 14.44 -32.33 -24.07
N SER A 724 15.77 -32.20 -24.23
CA SER A 724 16.45 -32.49 -25.50
C SER A 724 16.38 -33.97 -25.85
N SER A 725 16.12 -34.29 -27.11
CA SER A 725 16.23 -35.69 -27.62
C SER A 725 17.65 -36.27 -27.51
N LYS A 726 18.67 -35.43 -27.26
CA LYS A 726 20.09 -35.83 -27.11
C LYS A 726 20.50 -35.94 -25.65
N LEU A 727 19.55 -35.79 -24.70
CA LEU A 727 19.85 -35.82 -23.27
C LEU A 727 20.35 -37.22 -22.84
N LYS A 728 21.46 -37.25 -22.12
CA LYS A 728 22.02 -38.41 -21.44
C LYS A 728 22.06 -38.12 -19.94
N ILE A 729 21.58 -39.06 -19.15
CA ILE A 729 21.60 -38.94 -17.71
C ILE A 729 22.56 -39.96 -17.11
N THR A 730 23.50 -39.47 -16.30
CA THR A 730 24.42 -40.32 -15.54
C THR A 730 23.87 -40.49 -14.15
N CYS A 731 23.50 -41.70 -13.76
CA CYS A 731 23.08 -42.09 -12.42
C CYS A 731 23.52 -43.50 -12.12
N ALA A 732 23.61 -43.88 -10.84
CA ALA A 732 23.97 -45.24 -10.47
C ALA A 732 22.86 -46.24 -10.82
N LYS A 733 23.26 -47.49 -10.92
CA LYS A 733 22.34 -48.60 -11.11
C LYS A 733 21.44 -48.73 -9.86
N ASP A 734 20.17 -48.99 -10.09
CA ASP A 734 19.17 -49.20 -9.06
C ASP A 734 18.90 -47.95 -8.16
N SER A 735 19.37 -46.78 -8.61
CA SER A 735 19.09 -45.47 -7.93
C SER A 735 17.66 -45.01 -8.11
N THR A 736 17.22 -44.11 -7.23
CA THR A 736 15.91 -43.43 -7.35
C THR A 736 15.74 -42.73 -8.71
N MET A 737 16.82 -42.11 -9.22
CA MET A 737 16.81 -41.47 -10.54
C MET A 737 16.63 -42.48 -11.68
N GLN A 738 17.25 -43.64 -11.62
CA GLN A 738 17.02 -44.66 -12.64
C GLN A 738 15.57 -45.12 -12.65
N SER A 739 15.01 -45.47 -11.50
CA SER A 739 13.59 -45.87 -11.37
C SER A 739 12.61 -44.80 -11.85
N TYR A 740 12.91 -43.55 -11.53
CA TYR A 740 12.12 -42.39 -11.99
C TYR A 740 12.15 -42.26 -13.52
N LEU A 741 13.32 -42.42 -14.16
CA LEU A 741 13.47 -42.34 -15.61
C LEU A 741 12.75 -43.46 -16.32
N GLU A 742 12.86 -44.68 -15.84
CA GLU A 742 12.21 -45.87 -16.43
C GLU A 742 10.70 -45.72 -16.42
N SER A 743 10.14 -45.11 -15.35
CA SER A 743 8.70 -44.87 -15.21
C SER A 743 8.20 -43.69 -16.02
N ASN A 744 8.91 -42.57 -16.08
CA ASN A 744 8.42 -41.31 -16.61
C ASN A 744 9.04 -40.89 -17.96
N TYR A 745 10.28 -41.34 -18.25
CA TYR A 745 11.05 -40.93 -19.44
C TYR A 745 11.81 -42.09 -20.07
N PRO A 746 11.16 -43.22 -20.48
CA PRO A 746 11.80 -44.45 -20.92
C PRO A 746 12.69 -44.31 -22.16
N LYS A 747 12.59 -43.21 -22.88
CA LYS A 747 13.42 -42.92 -24.08
C LYS A 747 14.71 -42.14 -23.76
N VAL A 748 14.91 -41.70 -22.54
CA VAL A 748 16.12 -40.97 -22.14
C VAL A 748 17.28 -41.97 -21.98
N SER A 749 18.44 -41.63 -22.55
CA SER A 749 19.65 -42.48 -22.46
C SER A 749 20.25 -42.40 -21.05
N ILE A 750 20.29 -43.54 -20.36
CA ILE A 750 20.94 -43.69 -19.05
C ILE A 750 22.37 -44.14 -19.25
N VAL A 751 23.30 -43.52 -18.55
CA VAL A 751 24.74 -43.83 -18.52
C VAL A 751 25.11 -44.19 -17.09
N GLN A 752 25.77 -45.33 -16.90
CA GLN A 752 26.29 -45.67 -15.57
C GLN A 752 27.59 -44.92 -15.29
N PRO A 753 27.83 -44.44 -14.05
CA PRO A 753 29.08 -43.79 -13.68
C PRO A 753 30.26 -44.79 -13.94
N LYS A 754 31.34 -44.27 -14.47
CA LYS A 754 32.57 -45.07 -14.52
C LYS A 754 33.08 -45.27 -13.08
N LYS A 755 33.32 -46.53 -12.67
CA LYS A 755 33.93 -46.84 -11.39
C LYS A 755 35.28 -46.16 -11.23
#